data_58d4eb740d6aab9198931ff910f65842
#
_entry.id   58d4eb740d6aab9198931ff910f65842
#
_cell.length_a   1.000
_cell.length_b   1.000
_cell.length_c   1.000
_cell.angle_alpha   90.00
_cell.angle_beta   90.00
_cell.angle_gamma   90.00
#
_symmetry.space_group_name_H-M   'P 1'
#
loop_
_entity.id
_entity.type
_entity.pdbx_description
1 polymer ?
#
loop_
_entity_poly.entity_id
_entity_poly.type
_entity_poly.pdbx_seq_one_letter_code
_entity_poly.pdbx_strand_id
1 'polypeptide(L)'
;MKKIVLLAAVSAIGIAASGECHSSFSDGGEFSVGCNYWASHAGMYMWRNWDAKQVEKDLGKLAAHGMTILRVFPLWPDFQPITSEYGYCGTFRNYRQAGGPFLNPAGVDEKMMSRFRFLCDAAEKRGIRLVVGLITGWMSSRIFVPPALEKTNVLTDPDAIMWEVRFVRHFVRETKDHKAIAAWDLGNECDCMGDATASQMWNWIYAISSAIRLEDGTRPVVSGLHGVSTLASKKANARQQAELLDVMTTHPYPLWTPNCNIAPFDTMRNGCHAACETVLYADMTGKPAFAEEAGSMGPGISSEERAAASMRAALFSCWANGIGSYLWWCAFDQDRLDFAPYRWTGIERELGLFTSDGKAKPTAVALRDFRAFLGTLPFRTLPPRRKDAVVVLSETQDEWKKAQGAWLLARRAGIDISYALAEGETLPDAPLYILPACAGYGEYTREAFWRVMDRAKAGATVLVTQGNGAVLSNLRETTGLKVENHYRCGNEVGVTIDGVSFGVRESHVRKLTADGAKVLASDTSGNPALTVFNYGKGKVVYFNAAIEVNAQDTAWPVYRTAARAAGIRRLVEATGAVRTLGLTEHSAKDGATFVVAVNYAPEKMVYSVRVDGVVRRAWNGECADGKLTIGANDGCIIQLER
;
A
#
# COMPACT_ATOMS: atom_id res chain seq x y z
N MET A 1 -5.42 -25.90 -59.80
CA MET A 1 -5.71 -24.91 -58.75
C MET A 1 -5.33 -25.49 -57.39
N LYS A 2 -4.14 -25.16 -56.90
CA LYS A 2 -3.64 -25.61 -55.57
C LYS A 2 -4.04 -24.57 -54.53
N LYS A 3 -4.84 -24.97 -53.53
CA LYS A 3 -5.18 -24.12 -52.38
C LYS A 3 -3.97 -24.11 -51.44
N ILE A 4 -3.42 -22.92 -51.25
CA ILE A 4 -2.44 -22.65 -50.21
C ILE A 4 -3.21 -22.36 -48.93
N VAL A 5 -3.05 -23.21 -47.90
CA VAL A 5 -3.55 -22.99 -46.57
C VAL A 5 -2.43 -22.29 -45.80
N LEU A 6 -2.62 -21.03 -45.47
CA LEU A 6 -1.73 -20.25 -44.60
C LEU A 6 -2.12 -20.60 -43.15
N LEU A 7 -1.28 -21.40 -42.46
CA LEU A 7 -1.33 -21.55 -41.00
C LEU A 7 -0.69 -20.29 -40.38
N ALA A 8 -1.54 -19.46 -39.78
CA ALA A 8 -1.06 -18.40 -38.88
C ALA A 8 -0.67 -19.06 -37.54
N ALA A 9 0.61 -19.16 -37.28
CA ALA A 9 1.12 -19.48 -35.96
C ALA A 9 0.96 -18.24 -35.08
N VAL A 10 -0.07 -18.22 -34.22
CA VAL A 10 -0.16 -17.27 -33.12
C VAL A 10 0.83 -17.75 -32.06
N SER A 11 1.97 -17.09 -31.99
CA SER A 11 2.89 -17.23 -30.89
C SER A 11 2.22 -16.66 -29.65
N ALA A 12 1.72 -17.55 -28.78
CA ALA A 12 1.40 -17.20 -27.41
C ALA A 12 2.71 -16.78 -26.74
N ILE A 13 2.94 -15.49 -26.62
CA ILE A 13 3.94 -14.94 -25.70
C ILE A 13 3.39 -15.24 -24.31
N GLY A 14 3.87 -16.34 -23.74
CA GLY A 14 3.60 -16.67 -22.36
C GLY A 14 4.11 -15.53 -21.49
N ILE A 15 3.21 -14.89 -20.76
CA ILE A 15 3.55 -14.03 -19.64
C ILE A 15 4.23 -14.94 -18.61
N ALA A 16 5.55 -14.95 -18.63
CA ALA A 16 6.34 -15.66 -17.64
C ALA A 16 6.14 -14.98 -16.28
N ALA A 17 5.60 -15.78 -15.40
CA ALA A 17 5.75 -15.77 -13.95
C ALA A 17 6.12 -14.45 -13.27
N SER A 18 5.11 -13.81 -12.70
CA SER A 18 5.22 -12.75 -11.67
C SER A 18 5.95 -13.19 -10.38
N GLY A 19 6.38 -14.44 -10.26
CA GLY A 19 7.09 -14.98 -9.09
C GLY A 19 8.58 -14.67 -9.03
N GLU A 20 9.26 -14.48 -10.16
CA GLU A 20 10.71 -14.23 -10.18
C GLU A 20 11.08 -12.78 -9.91
N CYS A 21 10.20 -11.82 -10.24
CA CYS A 21 10.40 -10.40 -9.99
C CYS A 21 10.37 -10.05 -8.48
N HIS A 22 9.63 -10.81 -7.67
CA HIS A 22 9.59 -10.64 -6.21
C HIS A 22 10.92 -10.95 -5.53
N SER A 23 11.64 -11.97 -6.01
CA SER A 23 12.88 -12.42 -5.39
C SER A 23 14.02 -11.43 -5.58
N SER A 24 14.06 -10.70 -6.69
CA SER A 24 15.13 -9.75 -6.99
C SER A 24 15.00 -8.44 -6.21
N PHE A 25 13.77 -8.01 -5.88
CA PHE A 25 13.53 -6.78 -5.12
C PHE A 25 13.77 -6.95 -3.62
N SER A 26 13.49 -8.12 -3.06
CA SER A 26 13.55 -8.43 -1.63
C SER A 26 14.63 -9.46 -1.24
N ASP A 27 15.81 -9.46 -1.84
CA ASP A 27 16.93 -10.37 -1.51
C ASP A 27 16.51 -11.85 -1.32
N GLY A 28 15.83 -12.40 -2.32
CA GLY A 28 15.34 -13.79 -2.24
C GLY A 28 14.04 -13.95 -1.46
N GLY A 29 13.27 -12.87 -1.32
CA GLY A 29 11.99 -12.86 -0.63
C GLY A 29 12.08 -12.48 0.85
N GLU A 30 13.26 -12.06 1.32
CA GLU A 30 13.40 -11.50 2.66
C GLU A 30 12.80 -10.10 2.74
N PHE A 31 12.21 -9.79 3.90
CA PHE A 31 11.67 -8.46 4.16
C PHE A 31 12.81 -7.45 4.31
N SER A 32 12.80 -6.41 3.48
CA SER A 32 13.80 -5.35 3.48
C SER A 32 13.32 -4.14 4.28
N VAL A 33 14.22 -3.57 5.06
CA VAL A 33 13.97 -2.33 5.80
C VAL A 33 14.94 -1.25 5.35
N GLY A 34 14.45 -0.02 5.25
CA GLY A 34 15.28 1.09 4.81
C GLY A 34 14.62 2.44 4.95
N CYS A 35 15.11 3.38 4.20
CA CYS A 35 14.58 4.73 4.19
C CYS A 35 14.84 5.44 2.85
N ASN A 36 14.18 6.57 2.70
CA ASN A 36 14.46 7.53 1.65
C ASN A 36 15.69 8.36 2.04
N TYR A 37 16.65 8.52 1.13
CA TYR A 37 17.95 9.10 1.43
C TYR A 37 18.19 10.41 0.69
N TRP A 38 18.38 11.45 1.46
CA TRP A 38 19.08 12.67 1.12
C TRP A 38 20.29 12.82 2.05
N ALA A 39 21.41 13.34 1.54
CA ALA A 39 22.62 13.52 2.35
C ALA A 39 22.37 14.50 3.50
N SER A 40 22.82 14.13 4.71
CA SER A 40 22.55 14.84 5.96
C SER A 40 22.94 16.33 5.95
N HIS A 41 23.98 16.70 5.17
CA HIS A 41 24.53 18.06 5.10
C HIS A 41 23.83 18.98 4.10
N ALA A 42 23.03 18.42 3.14
CA ALA A 42 22.58 19.19 2.01
C ALA A 42 21.14 18.86 1.55
N GLY A 43 20.47 17.86 2.15
CA GLY A 43 19.12 17.48 1.77
C GLY A 43 19.00 17.27 0.25
N MET A 44 17.92 17.78 -0.36
CA MET A 44 17.66 17.63 -1.79
C MET A 44 18.73 18.27 -2.69
N TYR A 45 19.54 19.19 -2.19
CA TYR A 45 20.63 19.79 -2.94
C TYR A 45 21.96 19.07 -2.76
N MET A 46 21.97 17.81 -2.31
CA MET A 46 23.17 17.02 -2.13
C MET A 46 24.01 16.92 -3.40
N TRP A 47 23.36 16.90 -4.56
CA TRP A 47 24.07 16.77 -5.86
C TRP A 47 24.84 18.02 -6.24
N ARG A 48 24.32 19.22 -5.94
CA ARG A 48 25.00 20.51 -6.12
C ARG A 48 26.09 20.71 -5.07
N ASN A 49 25.76 20.42 -3.82
CA ASN A 49 26.61 20.61 -2.64
C ASN A 49 27.25 19.27 -2.25
N TRP A 50 27.92 18.63 -3.19
CA TRP A 50 28.43 17.28 -3.02
C TRP A 50 29.60 17.20 -2.02
N ASP A 51 29.47 16.35 -1.01
CA ASP A 51 30.53 15.91 -0.11
C ASP A 51 30.59 14.38 -0.06
N ALA A 52 31.57 13.80 -0.75
CA ALA A 52 31.76 12.35 -0.83
C ALA A 52 32.02 11.71 0.54
N LYS A 53 32.76 12.40 1.43
CA LYS A 53 33.06 11.89 2.78
C LYS A 53 31.80 11.85 3.64
N GLN A 54 30.94 12.87 3.54
CA GLN A 54 29.68 12.87 4.28
C GLN A 54 28.74 11.79 3.77
N VAL A 55 28.64 11.60 2.43
CA VAL A 55 27.85 10.52 1.85
C VAL A 55 28.31 9.14 2.34
N GLU A 56 29.61 8.87 2.34
CA GLU A 56 30.15 7.62 2.88
C GLU A 56 29.85 7.43 4.37
N LYS A 57 29.96 8.49 5.16
CA LYS A 57 29.62 8.48 6.60
C LYS A 57 28.13 8.19 6.84
N ASP A 58 27.26 8.83 6.06
CA ASP A 58 25.81 8.63 6.11
C ASP A 58 25.45 7.17 5.79
N LEU A 59 25.94 6.64 4.65
CA LEU A 59 25.69 5.25 4.25
C LEU A 59 26.24 4.26 5.27
N GLY A 60 27.43 4.52 5.84
CA GLY A 60 28.01 3.71 6.90
C GLY A 60 27.13 3.65 8.15
N LYS A 61 26.51 4.77 8.52
CA LYS A 61 25.59 4.85 9.65
C LYS A 61 24.29 4.08 9.36
N LEU A 62 23.71 4.24 8.18
CA LEU A 62 22.48 3.53 7.76
C LEU A 62 22.70 2.01 7.75
N ALA A 63 23.82 1.54 7.19
CA ALA A 63 24.19 0.13 7.18
C ALA A 63 24.37 -0.43 8.59
N ALA A 64 25.05 0.31 9.49
CA ALA A 64 25.25 -0.09 10.89
C ALA A 64 23.95 -0.22 11.69
N HIS A 65 22.86 0.42 11.23
CA HIS A 65 21.51 0.28 11.79
C HIS A 65 20.64 -0.73 11.03
N GLY A 66 21.25 -1.59 10.19
CA GLY A 66 20.58 -2.72 9.56
C GLY A 66 19.75 -2.37 8.33
N MET A 67 19.91 -1.18 7.76
CA MET A 67 19.22 -0.81 6.53
C MET A 67 19.88 -1.50 5.34
N THR A 68 19.07 -2.18 4.53
CA THR A 68 19.51 -2.96 3.37
C THR A 68 19.09 -2.35 2.04
N ILE A 69 18.18 -1.39 2.08
CA ILE A 69 17.64 -0.72 0.90
C ILE A 69 17.45 0.77 1.16
N LEU A 70 17.78 1.59 0.16
CA LEU A 70 17.52 3.03 0.19
C LEU A 70 16.84 3.45 -1.10
N ARG A 71 15.88 4.37 -1.01
CA ARG A 71 15.37 5.08 -2.17
C ARG A 71 16.13 6.38 -2.32
N VAL A 72 16.63 6.65 -3.51
CA VAL A 72 17.52 7.78 -3.83
C VAL A 72 17.01 8.55 -5.04
N PHE A 73 17.29 9.85 -5.08
CA PHE A 73 16.65 10.77 -5.99
C PHE A 73 17.67 11.61 -6.78
N PRO A 74 17.90 11.31 -8.04
CA PRO A 74 18.55 12.25 -8.95
C PRO A 74 17.63 13.46 -9.17
N LEU A 75 17.86 14.58 -8.48
CA LEU A 75 17.02 15.77 -8.63
C LEU A 75 17.06 16.24 -10.09
N TRP A 76 15.93 16.17 -10.78
CA TRP A 76 15.87 16.26 -12.24
C TRP A 76 16.58 17.49 -12.84
N PRO A 77 16.36 18.75 -12.37
CA PRO A 77 17.05 19.91 -12.95
C PRO A 77 18.56 19.95 -12.68
N ASP A 78 19.05 19.18 -11.71
CA ASP A 78 20.49 19.07 -11.46
C ASP A 78 21.17 18.13 -12.47
N PHE A 79 20.48 17.03 -12.79
CA PHE A 79 21.00 16.03 -13.74
C PHE A 79 20.76 16.39 -15.20
N GLN A 80 19.68 17.12 -15.50
CA GLN A 80 19.36 17.57 -16.86
C GLN A 80 19.12 19.08 -16.87
N PRO A 81 20.16 19.91 -16.68
CA PRO A 81 20.03 21.38 -16.56
C PRO A 81 19.86 22.07 -17.91
N ILE A 82 18.86 21.66 -18.69
CA ILE A 82 18.58 22.25 -20.00
C ILE A 82 17.90 23.62 -19.88
N THR A 83 18.34 24.56 -20.72
CA THR A 83 17.76 25.90 -20.90
C THR A 83 17.19 26.04 -22.31
N SER A 84 16.22 26.95 -22.47
CA SER A 84 15.66 27.29 -23.79
C SER A 84 16.26 28.58 -24.29
N GLU A 85 16.65 28.57 -25.59
CA GLU A 85 16.96 29.78 -26.35
C GLU A 85 16.09 29.82 -27.60
N TYR A 86 15.65 31.02 -27.97
CA TYR A 86 14.95 31.20 -29.25
C TYR A 86 15.94 31.56 -30.33
N GLY A 87 15.83 30.89 -31.47
CA GLY A 87 16.63 31.18 -32.65
C GLY A 87 16.24 32.49 -33.31
N TYR A 88 16.91 32.79 -34.39
CA TYR A 88 16.62 33.96 -35.21
C TYR A 88 15.14 34.02 -35.59
N CYS A 89 14.53 35.19 -35.47
CA CYS A 89 13.09 35.44 -35.67
C CYS A 89 12.17 34.86 -34.60
N GLY A 90 12.67 34.28 -33.50
CA GLY A 90 11.84 33.75 -32.40
C GLY A 90 11.00 32.54 -32.77
N THR A 91 11.23 31.90 -33.90
CA THR A 91 10.37 30.88 -34.50
C THR A 91 10.72 29.45 -34.10
N PHE A 92 11.88 29.21 -33.52
CA PHE A 92 12.24 27.88 -33.03
C PHE A 92 13.00 27.94 -31.72
N ARG A 93 12.90 26.88 -30.94
CA ARG A 93 13.53 26.74 -29.64
C ARG A 93 14.73 25.84 -29.72
N ASN A 94 15.89 26.36 -29.25
CA ASN A 94 17.09 25.57 -29.03
C ASN A 94 17.20 25.20 -27.55
N TYR A 95 17.36 23.93 -27.24
CA TYR A 95 17.63 23.47 -25.89
C TYR A 95 19.14 23.34 -25.70
N ARG A 96 19.67 23.98 -24.67
CA ARG A 96 21.10 23.93 -24.31
C ARG A 96 21.27 23.56 -22.85
N GLN A 97 22.41 23.01 -22.51
CA GLN A 97 22.76 22.83 -21.10
C GLN A 97 23.09 24.18 -20.47
N ALA A 98 22.62 24.42 -19.22
CA ALA A 98 22.90 25.66 -18.51
C ALA A 98 24.40 25.90 -18.36
N GLY A 99 24.87 27.07 -18.83
CA GLY A 99 26.26 27.49 -18.69
C GLY A 99 27.26 26.88 -19.66
N GLY A 100 26.84 26.21 -20.73
CA GLY A 100 27.78 25.63 -21.70
C GLY A 100 27.17 25.11 -22.99
N PRO A 101 28.01 24.62 -23.92
CA PRO A 101 27.54 23.93 -25.10
C PRO A 101 26.86 22.60 -24.74
N PHE A 102 26.11 22.02 -25.67
CA PHE A 102 25.61 20.66 -25.54
C PHE A 102 26.75 19.70 -25.24
N LEU A 103 26.74 19.08 -24.06
CA LEU A 103 27.72 18.04 -23.71
C LEU A 103 27.30 16.68 -24.25
N ASN A 104 26.00 16.39 -24.33
CA ASN A 104 25.46 15.18 -24.92
C ASN A 104 24.01 15.40 -25.41
N PRO A 105 23.49 14.52 -26.30
CA PRO A 105 22.15 14.67 -26.87
C PRO A 105 21.00 14.60 -25.85
N ALA A 106 21.25 14.09 -24.64
CA ALA A 106 20.28 14.01 -23.56
C ALA A 106 20.27 15.25 -22.64
N GLY A 107 21.22 16.18 -22.80
CA GLY A 107 21.37 17.36 -21.96
C GLY A 107 21.76 17.04 -20.51
N VAL A 108 22.38 15.88 -20.28
CA VAL A 108 22.71 15.37 -18.95
C VAL A 108 24.08 15.89 -18.48
N ASP A 109 24.16 16.27 -17.21
CA ASP A 109 25.40 16.72 -16.57
C ASP A 109 26.24 15.52 -16.09
N GLU A 110 27.40 15.29 -16.74
CA GLU A 110 28.29 14.18 -16.41
C GLU A 110 28.95 14.28 -15.04
N LYS A 111 29.04 15.47 -14.45
CA LYS A 111 29.52 15.65 -13.10
C LYS A 111 28.50 15.07 -12.09
N MET A 112 27.20 15.28 -12.34
CA MET A 112 26.14 14.68 -11.53
C MET A 112 26.10 13.16 -11.71
N MET A 113 26.26 12.67 -12.94
CA MET A 113 26.37 11.23 -13.22
C MET A 113 27.56 10.59 -12.50
N SER A 114 28.71 11.25 -12.46
CA SER A 114 29.90 10.77 -11.72
C SER A 114 29.62 10.68 -10.21
N ARG A 115 28.91 11.66 -9.63
CA ARG A 115 28.50 11.65 -8.22
C ARG A 115 27.52 10.51 -7.93
N PHE A 116 26.59 10.24 -8.84
CA PHE A 116 25.66 9.14 -8.70
C PHE A 116 26.36 7.77 -8.78
N ARG A 117 27.29 7.57 -9.69
CA ARG A 117 28.12 6.35 -9.75
C ARG A 117 28.90 6.14 -8.44
N PHE A 118 29.48 7.20 -7.88
CA PHE A 118 30.12 7.13 -6.55
C PHE A 118 29.14 6.67 -5.47
N LEU A 119 27.91 7.18 -5.46
CA LEU A 119 26.89 6.75 -4.51
C LEU A 119 26.58 5.25 -4.66
N CYS A 120 26.45 4.76 -5.88
CA CYS A 120 26.24 3.34 -6.16
C CYS A 120 27.38 2.47 -5.62
N ASP A 121 28.63 2.84 -5.88
CA ASP A 121 29.81 2.11 -5.39
C ASP A 121 29.89 2.13 -3.85
N ALA A 122 29.58 3.26 -3.24
CA ALA A 122 29.58 3.40 -1.79
C ALA A 122 28.45 2.58 -1.12
N ALA A 123 27.29 2.45 -1.76
CA ALA A 123 26.20 1.61 -1.34
C ALA A 123 26.54 0.11 -1.49
N GLU A 124 27.07 -0.29 -2.64
CA GLU A 124 27.48 -1.68 -2.91
C GLU A 124 28.48 -2.20 -1.87
N LYS A 125 29.51 -1.41 -1.55
CA LYS A 125 30.51 -1.73 -0.52
C LYS A 125 29.91 -2.02 0.86
N ARG A 126 28.68 -1.56 1.12
CA ARG A 126 27.98 -1.71 2.41
C ARG A 126 26.81 -2.67 2.35
N GLY A 127 26.61 -3.36 1.21
CA GLY A 127 25.47 -4.26 1.01
C GLY A 127 24.12 -3.56 0.96
N ILE A 128 24.10 -2.27 0.64
CA ILE A 128 22.89 -1.47 0.50
C ILE A 128 22.47 -1.48 -0.97
N ARG A 129 21.20 -1.75 -1.22
CA ARG A 129 20.58 -1.67 -2.54
C ARG A 129 19.83 -0.35 -2.70
N LEU A 130 19.67 0.08 -3.95
CA LEU A 130 19.09 1.36 -4.30
C LEU A 130 17.83 1.18 -5.15
N VAL A 131 16.75 1.86 -4.77
CA VAL A 131 15.60 2.17 -5.63
C VAL A 131 15.82 3.58 -6.16
N VAL A 132 15.86 3.76 -7.46
CA VAL A 132 16.29 5.02 -8.08
C VAL A 132 15.10 5.75 -8.67
N GLY A 133 14.67 6.84 -8.04
CA GLY A 133 13.59 7.72 -8.51
C GLY A 133 14.05 8.65 -9.63
N LEU A 134 13.86 8.22 -10.90
CA LEU A 134 14.46 8.85 -12.07
C LEU A 134 13.97 10.28 -12.32
N ILE A 135 12.67 10.47 -12.51
CA ILE A 135 12.09 11.81 -12.74
C ILE A 135 11.72 12.41 -11.37
N THR A 136 12.72 12.90 -10.65
CA THR A 136 12.47 13.65 -9.40
C THR A 136 12.11 15.09 -9.73
N GLY A 137 10.92 15.27 -10.30
CA GLY A 137 10.35 16.56 -10.68
C GLY A 137 9.42 17.16 -9.62
N TRP A 138 9.10 16.39 -8.59
CA TRP A 138 8.34 16.81 -7.41
C TRP A 138 9.04 16.33 -6.15
N MET A 139 9.20 17.21 -5.17
CA MET A 139 9.79 16.88 -3.89
C MET A 139 9.34 17.87 -2.83
N SER A 140 8.89 17.37 -1.66
CA SER A 140 8.53 18.22 -0.52
C SER A 140 7.55 19.34 -0.88
N SER A 141 6.47 18.98 -1.59
CA SER A 141 5.41 19.88 -2.06
C SER A 141 5.90 20.96 -3.05
N ARG A 142 6.95 20.69 -3.82
CA ARG A 142 7.53 21.65 -4.79
C ARG A 142 7.87 20.97 -6.11
N ILE A 143 7.76 21.77 -7.17
CA ILE A 143 8.15 21.36 -8.52
C ILE A 143 9.63 21.67 -8.74
N PHE A 144 10.35 20.68 -9.24
CA PHE A 144 11.76 20.73 -9.65
C PHE A 144 11.88 20.22 -11.08
N VAL A 145 11.77 21.13 -12.02
CA VAL A 145 11.90 20.82 -13.46
C VAL A 145 13.09 21.57 -14.06
N PRO A 146 13.68 21.08 -15.14
CA PRO A 146 14.70 21.81 -15.87
C PRO A 146 14.22 23.21 -16.28
N PRO A 147 15.09 24.24 -16.28
CA PRO A 147 14.68 25.61 -16.61
C PRO A 147 13.95 25.76 -17.95
N ALA A 148 14.31 24.95 -18.94
CA ALA A 148 13.63 24.93 -20.24
C ALA A 148 12.17 24.52 -20.19
N LEU A 149 11.75 23.78 -19.14
CA LEU A 149 10.44 23.15 -19.00
C LEU A 149 9.56 23.80 -17.92
N GLU A 150 10.04 24.84 -17.23
CA GLU A 150 9.31 25.48 -16.11
C GLU A 150 7.90 25.98 -16.45
N LYS A 151 7.63 26.26 -17.73
CA LYS A 151 6.33 26.76 -18.19
C LYS A 151 5.50 25.71 -18.93
N THR A 152 5.92 24.45 -18.88
CA THR A 152 5.24 23.35 -19.56
C THR A 152 4.59 22.40 -18.53
N ASN A 153 3.53 21.73 -18.93
CA ASN A 153 3.02 20.60 -18.17
C ASN A 153 3.82 19.35 -18.56
N VAL A 154 4.75 18.95 -17.71
CA VAL A 154 5.71 17.88 -18.00
C VAL A 154 5.06 16.51 -18.21
N LEU A 155 3.85 16.29 -17.72
CA LEU A 155 3.11 15.04 -17.93
C LEU A 155 2.43 14.93 -19.30
N THR A 156 2.26 16.07 -20.02
CA THR A 156 1.42 16.10 -21.23
C THR A 156 2.06 16.81 -22.42
N ASP A 157 3.08 17.63 -22.19
CA ASP A 157 3.78 18.35 -23.25
C ASP A 157 4.73 17.41 -24.01
N PRO A 158 4.61 17.27 -25.34
CA PRO A 158 5.42 16.33 -26.12
C PRO A 158 6.93 16.62 -26.07
N ASP A 159 7.33 17.90 -26.01
CA ASP A 159 8.74 18.28 -25.90
C ASP A 159 9.30 17.91 -24.53
N ALA A 160 8.52 18.11 -23.46
CA ALA A 160 8.91 17.71 -22.13
C ALA A 160 9.10 16.19 -22.04
N ILE A 161 8.11 15.41 -22.48
CA ILE A 161 8.19 13.93 -22.50
C ILE A 161 9.38 13.44 -23.32
N MET A 162 9.67 14.07 -24.46
CA MET A 162 10.85 13.74 -25.26
C MET A 162 12.15 13.93 -24.45
N TRP A 163 12.28 15.03 -23.69
CA TRP A 163 13.46 15.28 -22.86
C TRP A 163 13.55 14.34 -21.66
N GLU A 164 12.44 14.01 -21.04
CA GLU A 164 12.38 12.98 -19.98
C GLU A 164 12.85 11.62 -20.50
N VAL A 165 12.35 11.18 -21.66
CA VAL A 165 12.77 9.92 -22.30
C VAL A 165 14.27 9.93 -22.61
N ARG A 166 14.80 11.05 -23.13
CA ARG A 166 16.26 11.18 -23.39
C ARG A 166 17.08 11.08 -22.11
N PHE A 167 16.61 11.76 -21.04
CA PHE A 167 17.23 11.72 -19.72
C PHE A 167 17.24 10.29 -19.17
N VAL A 168 16.07 9.66 -19.08
CA VAL A 168 15.90 8.31 -18.54
C VAL A 168 16.77 7.30 -19.30
N ARG A 169 16.75 7.32 -20.63
CA ARG A 169 17.57 6.42 -21.43
C ARG A 169 19.06 6.61 -21.17
N HIS A 170 19.52 7.86 -21.13
CA HIS A 170 20.93 8.14 -20.86
C HIS A 170 21.32 7.66 -19.46
N PHE A 171 20.53 8.05 -18.44
CA PHE A 171 20.79 7.71 -17.05
C PHE A 171 20.85 6.20 -16.82
N VAL A 172 19.83 5.46 -17.28
CA VAL A 172 19.76 4.01 -17.12
C VAL A 172 20.91 3.32 -17.84
N ARG A 173 21.21 3.69 -19.09
CA ARG A 173 22.32 3.13 -19.88
C ARG A 173 23.65 3.25 -19.15
N GLU A 174 23.94 4.44 -18.60
CA GLU A 174 25.22 4.76 -17.98
C GLU A 174 25.38 4.20 -16.56
N THR A 175 24.29 3.65 -15.97
CA THR A 175 24.32 3.21 -14.55
C THR A 175 23.80 1.80 -14.33
N LYS A 176 23.19 1.15 -15.32
CA LYS A 176 22.57 -0.19 -15.17
C LYS A 176 23.54 -1.29 -14.72
N ASP A 177 24.83 -1.13 -14.93
CA ASP A 177 25.82 -2.16 -14.56
C ASP A 177 26.19 -2.12 -13.05
N HIS A 178 25.76 -1.09 -12.30
CA HIS A 178 25.95 -1.05 -10.86
C HIS A 178 25.03 -2.04 -10.13
N LYS A 179 25.64 -2.97 -9.39
CA LYS A 179 24.92 -4.02 -8.67
C LYS A 179 24.07 -3.50 -7.49
N ALA A 180 24.43 -2.32 -6.98
CA ALA A 180 23.64 -1.67 -5.94
C ALA A 180 22.21 -1.32 -6.40
N ILE A 181 21.97 -1.07 -7.68
CA ILE A 181 20.65 -0.70 -8.19
C ILE A 181 19.74 -1.94 -8.19
N ALA A 182 18.66 -1.89 -7.42
CA ALA A 182 17.69 -2.97 -7.28
C ALA A 182 16.44 -2.77 -8.14
N ALA A 183 16.02 -1.54 -8.34
CA ALA A 183 14.82 -1.19 -9.10
C ALA A 183 14.93 0.22 -9.69
N TRP A 184 14.22 0.44 -10.78
CA TRP A 184 14.02 1.75 -11.40
C TRP A 184 12.63 2.25 -11.01
N ASP A 185 12.58 3.36 -10.32
CA ASP A 185 11.36 4.06 -9.97
C ASP A 185 11.14 5.18 -10.99
N LEU A 186 9.89 5.36 -11.45
CA LEU A 186 9.57 6.41 -12.43
C LEU A 186 10.03 7.79 -11.97
N GLY A 187 9.93 8.05 -10.67
CA GLY A 187 10.36 9.28 -10.03
C GLY A 187 9.70 9.47 -8.66
N ASN A 188 9.72 10.68 -8.12
CA ASN A 188 9.08 10.96 -6.84
C ASN A 188 7.71 11.61 -7.03
N GLU A 189 6.64 10.92 -6.59
CA GLU A 189 5.27 11.41 -6.60
C GLU A 189 4.89 12.08 -7.94
N CYS A 190 5.20 11.40 -9.04
CA CYS A 190 5.10 11.94 -10.38
C CYS A 190 3.69 12.44 -10.74
N ASP A 191 2.66 11.88 -10.13
CA ASP A 191 1.28 12.34 -10.25
C ASP A 191 1.05 13.76 -9.70
N CYS A 192 1.97 14.27 -8.88
CA CYS A 192 1.95 15.66 -8.36
C CYS A 192 2.66 16.67 -9.28
N MET A 193 3.36 16.24 -10.34
CA MET A 193 4.12 17.14 -11.22
C MET A 193 3.24 18.00 -12.15
N GLY A 194 1.98 17.63 -12.37
CA GLY A 194 1.06 18.38 -13.23
C GLY A 194 -0.33 17.76 -13.30
N ASP A 195 -1.22 18.41 -14.00
CA ASP A 195 -2.55 17.90 -14.30
C ASP A 195 -2.52 16.99 -15.53
N ALA A 196 -3.24 15.88 -15.44
CA ALA A 196 -3.38 14.93 -16.54
C ALA A 196 -4.71 14.17 -16.43
N THR A 197 -5.26 13.76 -17.57
CA THR A 197 -6.30 12.75 -17.61
C THR A 197 -5.71 11.37 -17.37
N ALA A 198 -6.56 10.37 -17.09
CA ALA A 198 -6.13 8.98 -16.96
C ALA A 198 -5.32 8.50 -18.19
N SER A 199 -5.79 8.81 -19.40
CA SER A 199 -5.11 8.43 -20.65
C SER A 199 -3.78 9.17 -20.86
N GLN A 200 -3.69 10.43 -20.46
CA GLN A 200 -2.43 11.19 -20.55
C GLN A 200 -1.40 10.63 -19.57
N MET A 201 -1.81 10.32 -18.33
CA MET A 201 -0.93 9.71 -17.35
C MET A 201 -0.49 8.30 -17.79
N TRP A 202 -1.38 7.50 -18.37
CA TRP A 202 -1.02 6.21 -18.95
C TRP A 202 0.04 6.36 -20.05
N ASN A 203 -0.12 7.32 -20.98
CA ASN A 203 0.86 7.59 -22.02
C ASN A 203 2.21 8.03 -21.46
N TRP A 204 2.21 8.88 -20.43
CA TRP A 204 3.44 9.29 -19.76
C TRP A 204 4.15 8.11 -19.11
N ILE A 205 3.44 7.29 -18.33
CA ILE A 205 3.99 6.09 -17.70
C ILE A 205 4.53 5.12 -18.75
N TYR A 206 3.79 4.93 -19.87
CA TYR A 206 4.23 4.10 -20.98
C TYR A 206 5.54 4.60 -21.60
N ALA A 207 5.67 5.90 -21.83
CA ALA A 207 6.87 6.50 -22.38
C ALA A 207 8.10 6.30 -21.48
N ILE A 208 7.94 6.58 -20.18
CA ILE A 208 9.04 6.49 -19.19
C ILE A 208 9.41 5.03 -18.91
N SER A 209 8.44 4.15 -18.65
CA SER A 209 8.72 2.73 -18.38
C SER A 209 9.30 2.02 -19.60
N SER A 210 8.87 2.36 -20.82
CA SER A 210 9.45 1.83 -22.05
C SER A 210 10.89 2.32 -22.26
N ALA A 211 11.18 3.58 -21.94
CA ALA A 211 12.53 4.14 -21.98
C ALA A 211 13.49 3.41 -21.03
N ILE A 212 13.01 3.07 -19.83
CA ILE A 212 13.77 2.27 -18.85
C ILE A 212 14.06 0.88 -19.44
N ARG A 213 13.01 0.15 -19.85
CA ARG A 213 13.13 -1.25 -20.31
C ARG A 213 13.94 -1.40 -21.58
N LEU A 214 13.97 -0.38 -22.43
CA LEU A 214 14.83 -0.37 -23.63
C LEU A 214 16.32 -0.44 -23.28
N GLU A 215 16.72 0.16 -22.16
CA GLU A 215 18.12 0.21 -21.73
C GLU A 215 18.43 -0.88 -20.67
N ASP A 216 17.48 -1.21 -19.80
CA ASP A 216 17.58 -2.27 -18.78
C ASP A 216 16.27 -3.04 -18.64
N GLY A 217 16.21 -4.22 -19.24
CA GLY A 217 15.08 -5.15 -19.11
C GLY A 217 15.23 -6.14 -17.95
N THR A 218 16.23 -5.99 -17.08
CA THR A 218 16.54 -6.98 -16.02
C THR A 218 16.00 -6.60 -14.65
N ARG A 219 15.83 -5.30 -14.38
CA ARG A 219 15.33 -4.79 -13.11
C ARG A 219 13.86 -4.39 -13.20
N PRO A 220 13.11 -4.54 -12.10
CA PRO A 220 11.71 -4.11 -12.07
C PRO A 220 11.60 -2.58 -12.18
N VAL A 221 10.53 -2.15 -12.83
CA VAL A 221 10.08 -0.76 -12.87
C VAL A 221 8.99 -0.58 -11.83
N VAL A 222 9.20 0.34 -10.88
CA VAL A 222 8.25 0.64 -9.80
C VAL A 222 7.54 1.97 -10.02
N SER A 223 6.40 2.17 -9.36
CA SER A 223 5.49 3.26 -9.72
C SER A 223 5.91 4.65 -9.25
N GLY A 224 6.48 4.78 -8.06
CA GLY A 224 6.88 6.08 -7.49
C GLY A 224 5.75 7.11 -7.40
N LEU A 225 4.50 6.67 -7.26
CA LEU A 225 3.34 7.54 -7.25
C LEU A 225 2.83 7.76 -5.83
N HIS A 226 2.39 9.00 -5.57
CA HIS A 226 1.86 9.42 -4.27
C HIS A 226 0.60 8.67 -3.86
N GLY A 227 -0.37 8.56 -4.77
CA GLY A 227 -1.62 7.90 -4.51
C GLY A 227 -2.19 7.23 -5.73
N VAL A 228 -2.62 5.99 -5.55
CA VAL A 228 -3.28 5.20 -6.59
C VAL A 228 -4.75 5.07 -6.27
N SER A 229 -5.61 5.21 -7.26
CA SER A 229 -7.05 5.04 -7.12
C SER A 229 -7.52 3.83 -7.90
N THR A 230 -8.53 3.13 -7.40
CA THR A 230 -9.26 2.12 -8.18
C THR A 230 -10.25 2.75 -9.15
N LEU A 231 -10.64 4.03 -8.93
CA LEU A 231 -11.55 4.75 -9.82
C LEU A 231 -10.96 4.93 -11.22
N ALA A 232 -11.65 4.40 -12.22
CA ALA A 232 -11.23 4.42 -13.62
C ALA A 232 -10.98 5.83 -14.18
N SER A 233 -11.66 6.84 -13.64
CA SER A 233 -11.54 8.25 -14.07
C SER A 233 -10.32 9.00 -13.48
N LYS A 234 -9.65 8.43 -12.48
CA LYS A 234 -8.52 9.11 -11.84
C LYS A 234 -7.24 8.93 -12.65
N LYS A 235 -6.40 9.99 -12.68
CA LYS A 235 -5.13 9.98 -13.41
C LYS A 235 -4.17 8.89 -12.95
N ALA A 236 -4.15 8.59 -11.67
CA ALA A 236 -3.36 7.50 -11.07
C ALA A 236 -4.24 6.25 -10.88
N ASN A 237 -4.76 5.70 -11.97
CA ASN A 237 -5.62 4.52 -11.93
C ASN A 237 -4.78 3.24 -11.77
N ALA A 238 -5.03 2.48 -10.70
CA ALA A 238 -4.27 1.29 -10.34
C ALA A 238 -4.22 0.25 -11.47
N ARG A 239 -5.36 -0.05 -12.08
CA ARG A 239 -5.47 -1.07 -13.12
C ARG A 239 -4.66 -0.72 -14.37
N GLN A 240 -4.76 0.53 -14.84
CA GLN A 240 -4.00 0.99 -16.01
C GLN A 240 -2.50 1.03 -15.74
N GLN A 241 -2.10 1.36 -14.51
CA GLN A 241 -0.68 1.33 -14.13
C GLN A 241 -0.13 -0.10 -14.09
N ALA A 242 -0.93 -1.06 -13.63
CA ALA A 242 -0.54 -2.47 -13.58
C ALA A 242 -0.21 -3.06 -14.97
N GLU A 243 -0.74 -2.48 -16.05
CA GLU A 243 -0.38 -2.87 -17.42
C GLU A 243 1.09 -2.54 -17.75
N LEU A 244 1.63 -1.50 -17.14
CA LEU A 244 2.90 -0.88 -17.50
C LEU A 244 4.02 -1.08 -16.49
N LEU A 245 3.71 -1.41 -15.24
CA LEU A 245 4.65 -1.47 -14.13
C LEU A 245 4.78 -2.88 -13.57
N ASP A 246 5.92 -3.16 -12.95
CA ASP A 246 6.21 -4.47 -12.37
C ASP A 246 5.87 -4.52 -10.88
N VAL A 247 6.03 -3.40 -10.18
CA VAL A 247 5.80 -3.27 -8.73
C VAL A 247 5.07 -1.96 -8.45
N MET A 248 4.04 -2.02 -7.60
CA MET A 248 3.32 -0.84 -7.13
C MET A 248 3.94 -0.32 -5.84
N THR A 249 3.80 0.97 -5.60
CA THR A 249 4.30 1.64 -4.40
C THR A 249 3.20 2.39 -3.67
N THR A 250 3.37 2.60 -2.37
CA THR A 250 2.47 3.37 -1.53
C THR A 250 3.23 4.35 -0.67
N HIS A 251 2.60 5.51 -0.39
CA HIS A 251 3.09 6.53 0.53
C HIS A 251 2.11 6.70 1.71
N PRO A 252 2.01 5.71 2.62
CA PRO A 252 0.98 5.64 3.65
C PRO A 252 1.25 6.60 4.82
N TYR A 253 1.03 7.88 4.60
CA TYR A 253 1.10 8.90 5.64
C TYR A 253 -0.26 9.11 6.31
N PRO A 254 -0.45 8.74 7.59
CA PRO A 254 -1.73 8.90 8.27
C PRO A 254 -2.26 10.33 8.27
N LEU A 255 -1.38 11.33 8.33
CA LEU A 255 -1.77 12.74 8.33
C LEU A 255 -2.52 13.13 7.05
N TRP A 256 -2.06 12.63 5.90
CA TRP A 256 -2.60 12.99 4.58
C TRP A 256 -3.68 12.01 4.08
N THR A 257 -3.74 10.82 4.67
CA THR A 257 -4.68 9.78 4.23
C THR A 257 -6.01 9.92 4.94
N PRO A 258 -7.13 10.09 4.21
CA PRO A 258 -8.46 10.19 4.82
C PRO A 258 -8.75 9.02 5.77
N ASN A 259 -9.44 9.29 6.87
CA ASN A 259 -9.79 8.35 7.95
C ASN A 259 -8.62 7.77 8.77
N CYS A 260 -7.38 8.10 8.48
CA CYS A 260 -6.21 7.69 9.29
C CYS A 260 -5.92 8.70 10.40
N ASN A 261 -6.04 10.00 10.12
CA ASN A 261 -5.78 11.10 11.05
C ASN A 261 -6.86 11.35 12.14
N ILE A 262 -7.83 10.44 12.27
CA ILE A 262 -8.93 10.54 13.26
C ILE A 262 -8.68 9.73 14.53
N ALA A 263 -7.50 9.12 14.66
CA ALA A 263 -7.13 8.31 15.82
C ALA A 263 -5.67 8.61 16.22
N PRO A 264 -5.29 8.38 17.50
CA PRO A 264 -3.90 8.48 17.93
C PRO A 264 -2.97 7.64 17.06
N PHE A 265 -1.72 8.12 16.91
CA PHE A 265 -0.77 7.57 15.95
C PHE A 265 -0.36 6.13 16.26
N ASP A 266 -0.30 5.76 17.54
CA ASP A 266 0.09 4.45 18.06
C ASP A 266 -1.08 3.46 18.26
N THR A 267 -2.16 3.62 17.48
CA THR A 267 -3.33 2.73 17.51
C THR A 267 -3.39 1.79 16.32
N MET A 268 -4.29 0.81 16.37
CA MET A 268 -4.52 -0.16 15.29
C MET A 268 -4.79 0.52 13.93
N ARG A 269 -5.53 1.63 13.92
CA ARG A 269 -5.87 2.35 12.69
C ARG A 269 -4.62 2.79 11.92
N ASN A 270 -3.65 3.34 12.60
CA ASN A 270 -2.40 3.83 12.02
C ASN A 270 -1.32 2.73 11.95
N GLY A 271 -1.23 1.86 12.94
CA GLY A 271 -0.26 0.75 12.94
C GLY A 271 -0.48 -0.29 11.83
N CYS A 272 -1.71 -0.43 11.30
CA CYS A 272 -1.98 -1.31 10.16
C CYS A 272 -2.18 -0.57 8.83
N HIS A 273 -2.10 0.77 8.80
CA HIS A 273 -2.38 1.59 7.62
C HIS A 273 -1.50 1.20 6.43
N ALA A 274 -0.17 1.21 6.62
CA ALA A 274 0.77 0.85 5.56
C ALA A 274 0.49 -0.54 4.97
N ALA A 275 0.19 -1.52 5.83
CA ALA A 275 -0.16 -2.87 5.38
C ALA A 275 -1.48 -2.91 4.60
N CYS A 276 -2.50 -2.21 5.08
CA CYS A 276 -3.81 -2.15 4.44
C CYS A 276 -3.73 -1.55 3.03
N GLU A 277 -3.11 -0.37 2.89
CA GLU A 277 -2.99 0.33 1.62
C GLU A 277 -2.13 -0.44 0.61
N THR A 278 -1.00 -0.98 1.06
CA THR A 278 -0.11 -1.73 0.18
C THR A 278 -0.75 -3.05 -0.28
N VAL A 279 -1.47 -3.76 0.59
CA VAL A 279 -2.23 -4.97 0.20
C VAL A 279 -3.36 -4.62 -0.75
N LEU A 280 -4.06 -3.50 -0.53
CA LEU A 280 -5.10 -3.03 -1.45
C LEU A 280 -4.53 -2.87 -2.86
N TYR A 281 -3.41 -2.17 -3.01
CA TYR A 281 -2.80 -1.94 -4.33
C TYR A 281 -2.27 -3.25 -4.94
N ALA A 282 -1.62 -4.10 -4.15
CA ALA A 282 -1.16 -5.40 -4.63
C ALA A 282 -2.30 -6.29 -5.13
N ASP A 283 -3.38 -6.41 -4.36
CA ASP A 283 -4.51 -7.27 -4.70
C ASP A 283 -5.31 -6.70 -5.89
N MET A 284 -5.51 -5.37 -5.98
CA MET A 284 -6.23 -4.72 -7.07
C MET A 284 -5.50 -4.77 -8.41
N THR A 285 -4.17 -4.74 -8.37
CA THR A 285 -3.34 -4.73 -9.57
C THR A 285 -2.84 -6.12 -9.97
N GLY A 286 -2.88 -7.08 -9.06
CA GLY A 286 -2.23 -8.38 -9.24
C GLY A 286 -0.71 -8.29 -9.31
N LYS A 287 -0.12 -7.15 -8.88
CA LYS A 287 1.31 -6.88 -8.86
C LYS A 287 1.83 -6.84 -7.42
N PRO A 288 3.11 -7.15 -7.19
CA PRO A 288 3.74 -6.86 -5.92
C PRO A 288 3.64 -5.38 -5.58
N ALA A 289 3.59 -5.08 -4.29
CA ALA A 289 3.61 -3.71 -3.80
C ALA A 289 4.44 -3.59 -2.51
N PHE A 290 4.98 -2.40 -2.25
CA PHE A 290 5.68 -2.10 -1.00
C PHE A 290 5.45 -0.67 -0.52
N ALA A 291 5.63 -0.44 0.80
CA ALA A 291 5.55 0.89 1.39
C ALA A 291 6.85 1.63 1.11
N GLU A 292 6.85 2.49 0.10
CA GLU A 292 8.01 3.20 -0.42
C GLU A 292 8.34 4.45 0.38
N GLU A 293 7.31 5.08 0.95
CA GLU A 293 7.45 6.15 1.93
C GLU A 293 6.47 5.95 3.07
N ALA A 294 6.95 5.98 4.30
CA ALA A 294 6.12 5.99 5.49
C ALA A 294 6.71 6.92 6.53
N GLY A 295 5.88 7.54 7.35
CA GLY A 295 6.37 8.48 8.35
C GLY A 295 5.28 9.02 9.25
N SER A 296 5.70 9.68 10.36
CA SER A 296 4.80 10.33 11.30
C SER A 296 4.54 11.81 10.95
N MET A 297 5.28 12.39 10.02
CA MET A 297 5.30 13.83 9.72
C MET A 297 5.82 14.68 10.88
N GLY A 298 6.70 14.09 11.70
CA GLY A 298 7.52 14.79 12.69
C GLY A 298 6.87 15.00 14.07
N PRO A 299 7.58 15.71 14.94
CA PRO A 299 7.21 15.86 16.36
C PRO A 299 5.98 16.72 16.59
N GLY A 300 5.54 17.51 15.59
CA GLY A 300 4.30 18.26 15.63
C GLY A 300 3.04 17.36 15.53
N ILE A 301 3.19 16.11 15.10
CA ILE A 301 2.10 15.14 14.92
C ILE A 301 2.13 14.07 16.02
N SER A 302 3.31 13.55 16.35
CA SER A 302 3.47 12.56 17.43
C SER A 302 4.84 12.69 18.08
N SER A 303 5.00 12.27 19.34
CA SER A 303 6.33 12.14 19.91
C SER A 303 7.14 11.08 19.17
N GLU A 304 8.47 11.13 19.29
CA GLU A 304 9.37 10.18 18.64
C GLU A 304 9.16 8.74 19.14
N GLU A 305 8.82 8.57 20.43
CA GLU A 305 8.51 7.27 21.02
C GLU A 305 7.22 6.68 20.44
N ARG A 306 6.17 7.50 20.25
CA ARG A 306 4.93 7.07 19.62
C ARG A 306 5.12 6.76 18.11
N ALA A 307 5.95 7.54 17.44
CA ALA A 307 6.32 7.27 16.06
C ALA A 307 7.07 5.93 15.94
N ALA A 308 8.01 5.64 16.84
CA ALA A 308 8.73 4.38 16.89
C ALA A 308 7.82 3.19 17.23
N ALA A 309 6.88 3.36 18.16
CA ALA A 309 5.89 2.34 18.50
C ALA A 309 4.98 2.02 17.32
N SER A 310 4.42 3.04 16.67
CA SER A 310 3.61 2.85 15.46
C SER A 310 4.38 2.20 14.32
N MET A 311 5.63 2.61 14.09
CA MET A 311 6.53 2.00 13.09
C MET A 311 6.71 0.51 13.39
N ARG A 312 6.94 0.11 14.66
CA ARG A 312 7.14 -1.28 15.03
C ARG A 312 5.92 -2.13 14.71
N ALA A 313 4.71 -1.66 15.06
CA ALA A 313 3.46 -2.33 14.69
C ALA A 313 3.28 -2.40 13.16
N ALA A 314 3.63 -1.33 12.42
CA ALA A 314 3.56 -1.28 10.97
C ALA A 314 4.54 -2.26 10.29
N LEU A 315 5.77 -2.40 10.81
CA LEU A 315 6.76 -3.35 10.33
C LEU A 315 6.25 -4.79 10.45
N PHE A 316 5.73 -5.18 11.62
CA PHE A 316 5.11 -6.50 11.81
C PHE A 316 3.89 -6.68 10.91
N SER A 317 3.07 -5.65 10.75
CA SER A 317 1.89 -5.69 9.88
C SER A 317 2.26 -5.88 8.41
N CYS A 318 3.22 -5.12 7.90
CA CYS A 318 3.70 -5.23 6.52
C CYS A 318 4.30 -6.62 6.27
N TRP A 319 5.20 -7.06 7.14
CA TRP A 319 5.84 -8.36 7.04
C TRP A 319 4.83 -9.52 7.09
N ALA A 320 3.89 -9.50 8.05
CA ALA A 320 2.85 -10.52 8.19
C ALA A 320 1.89 -10.58 7.00
N ASN A 321 1.76 -9.50 6.24
CA ASN A 321 0.88 -9.43 5.07
C ASN A 321 1.60 -9.67 3.74
N GLY A 322 2.89 -10.09 3.77
CA GLY A 322 3.65 -10.46 2.57
C GLY A 322 4.16 -9.27 1.77
N ILE A 323 4.24 -8.10 2.38
CA ILE A 323 4.83 -6.90 1.77
C ILE A 323 6.34 -7.04 1.86
N GLY A 324 7.06 -6.80 0.74
CA GLY A 324 8.49 -7.08 0.64
C GLY A 324 9.41 -6.04 1.29
N SER A 325 8.96 -4.79 1.43
CA SER A 325 9.80 -3.69 1.93
C SER A 325 8.99 -2.61 2.64
N TYR A 326 9.67 -1.94 3.57
CA TYR A 326 9.15 -0.76 4.26
C TYR A 326 10.25 0.30 4.36
N LEU A 327 10.02 1.48 3.80
CA LEU A 327 10.97 2.59 3.80
C LEU A 327 10.41 3.79 4.55
N TRP A 328 11.21 4.33 5.46
CA TRP A 328 10.85 5.51 6.22
C TRP A 328 11.23 6.80 5.48
N TRP A 329 10.42 7.82 5.57
CA TRP A 329 10.75 9.18 5.17
C TRP A 329 11.17 10.00 6.39
N CYS A 330 12.43 10.34 6.55
CA CYS A 330 13.58 10.07 5.69
C CYS A 330 14.81 9.66 6.56
N ALA A 331 16.02 9.65 6.00
CA ALA A 331 17.22 9.22 6.71
C ALA A 331 17.63 10.17 7.85
N PHE A 332 17.73 11.46 7.58
CA PHE A 332 18.25 12.47 8.50
C PHE A 332 17.30 13.65 8.64
N ASP A 333 17.27 14.25 9.83
CA ASP A 333 16.64 15.55 10.03
C ASP A 333 17.34 16.61 9.17
N GLN A 334 16.54 17.58 8.71
CA GLN A 334 16.97 18.65 7.82
C GLN A 334 16.80 20.03 8.50
N ASP A 335 16.72 20.04 9.83
CA ASP A 335 16.44 21.21 10.69
C ASP A 335 17.53 22.30 10.64
N ARG A 336 18.77 21.92 10.27
CA ARG A 336 19.92 22.82 10.18
C ARG A 336 20.19 23.36 8.77
N LEU A 337 19.38 22.96 7.78
CA LEU A 337 19.53 23.45 6.42
C LEU A 337 18.90 24.83 6.29
N ASP A 338 19.74 25.86 6.04
CA ASP A 338 19.33 27.26 5.97
C ASP A 338 19.17 27.77 4.53
N PHE A 339 18.48 27.01 3.70
CA PHE A 339 18.15 27.37 2.32
C PHE A 339 16.76 26.83 1.94
N ALA A 340 16.20 27.35 0.86
CA ALA A 340 14.90 26.88 0.37
C ALA A 340 14.95 25.40 -0.05
N PRO A 341 13.92 24.58 0.23
CA PRO A 341 12.68 24.94 0.93
C PRO A 341 12.76 24.87 2.46
N TYR A 342 13.78 24.29 3.03
CA TYR A 342 13.92 24.01 4.48
C TYR A 342 13.81 25.27 5.35
N ARG A 343 14.32 26.40 4.84
CA ARG A 343 14.22 27.71 5.50
C ARG A 343 12.79 28.23 5.58
N TRP A 344 11.91 27.82 4.64
CA TRP A 344 10.55 28.36 4.55
C TRP A 344 9.49 27.43 5.08
N THR A 345 9.73 26.13 5.04
CA THR A 345 8.73 25.12 5.37
C THR A 345 9.23 24.24 6.50
N GLY A 346 8.58 24.30 7.66
CA GLY A 346 8.98 23.54 8.83
C GLY A 346 8.70 22.05 8.75
N ILE A 347 7.79 21.61 7.87
CA ILE A 347 7.28 20.24 7.86
C ILE A 347 8.36 19.18 7.53
N GLU A 348 9.33 19.51 6.69
CA GLU A 348 10.38 18.58 6.27
C GLU A 348 11.59 18.51 7.22
N ARG A 349 11.59 19.29 8.30
CA ARG A 349 12.79 19.53 9.09
C ARG A 349 13.19 18.38 10.01
N GLU A 350 12.22 17.68 10.58
CA GLU A 350 12.44 16.74 11.70
C GLU A 350 11.84 15.35 11.42
N LEU A 351 11.90 14.90 10.15
CA LEU A 351 11.32 13.64 9.70
C LEU A 351 12.33 12.47 9.71
N GLY A 352 13.58 12.75 10.03
CA GLY A 352 14.67 11.79 9.94
C GLY A 352 14.57 10.63 10.94
N LEU A 353 15.19 9.51 10.58
CA LEU A 353 15.56 8.43 11.51
C LEU A 353 16.70 8.87 12.44
N PHE A 354 17.52 9.78 11.96
CA PHE A 354 18.63 10.36 12.69
C PHE A 354 18.48 11.86 12.74
N THR A 355 18.93 12.47 13.85
CA THR A 355 19.07 13.91 13.94
C THR A 355 20.10 14.42 12.92
N SER A 356 20.12 15.72 12.64
CA SER A 356 21.08 16.32 11.70
C SER A 356 22.55 16.16 12.12
N ASP A 357 22.85 15.97 13.42
CA ASP A 357 24.19 15.59 13.92
C ASP A 357 24.42 14.07 13.94
N GLY A 358 23.43 13.30 13.49
CA GLY A 358 23.52 11.87 13.28
C GLY A 358 23.30 11.02 14.53
N LYS A 359 22.64 11.52 15.56
CA LYS A 359 22.16 10.70 16.69
C LYS A 359 20.94 9.90 16.25
N ALA A 360 20.93 8.60 16.57
CA ALA A 360 19.79 7.74 16.28
C ALA A 360 18.56 8.15 17.11
N LYS A 361 17.42 8.30 16.43
CA LYS A 361 16.11 8.53 17.05
C LYS A 361 15.46 7.20 17.44
N PRO A 362 14.43 7.18 18.29
CA PRO A 362 13.70 5.96 18.65
C PRO A 362 13.21 5.15 17.44
N THR A 363 12.85 5.79 16.35
CA THR A 363 12.45 5.15 15.08
C THR A 363 13.59 4.36 14.43
N ALA A 364 14.81 4.90 14.40
CA ALA A 364 16.00 4.18 13.89
C ALA A 364 16.31 2.94 14.73
N VAL A 365 16.14 3.05 16.05
CA VAL A 365 16.32 1.94 16.99
C VAL A 365 15.27 0.85 16.76
N ALA A 366 13.99 1.22 16.63
CA ALA A 366 12.89 0.28 16.36
C ALA A 366 13.10 -0.50 15.06
N LEU A 367 13.56 0.17 13.99
CA LEU A 367 13.86 -0.44 12.72
C LEU A 367 15.03 -1.42 12.79
N ARG A 368 16.13 -1.03 13.47
CA ARG A 368 17.30 -1.89 13.73
C ARG A 368 16.88 -3.14 14.51
N ASP A 369 16.13 -2.97 15.59
CA ASP A 369 15.73 -4.05 16.49
C ASP A 369 14.76 -5.02 15.79
N PHE A 370 13.88 -4.52 14.91
CA PHE A 370 13.04 -5.37 14.08
C PHE A 370 13.87 -6.19 13.08
N ARG A 371 14.86 -5.57 12.42
CA ARG A 371 15.77 -6.30 11.51
C ARG A 371 16.57 -7.39 12.25
N ALA A 372 17.08 -7.06 13.44
CA ALA A 372 17.77 -8.04 14.28
C ALA A 372 16.83 -9.19 14.69
N PHE A 373 15.58 -8.88 15.05
CA PHE A 373 14.56 -9.87 15.38
C PHE A 373 14.31 -10.84 14.22
N LEU A 374 14.17 -10.36 12.98
CA LEU A 374 14.00 -11.23 11.82
C LEU A 374 15.15 -12.24 11.67
N GLY A 375 16.37 -11.86 12.04
CA GLY A 375 17.54 -12.74 12.04
C GLY A 375 17.50 -13.87 13.08
N THR A 376 16.60 -13.79 14.08
CA THR A 376 16.41 -14.85 15.09
C THR A 376 15.45 -15.96 14.67
N LEU A 377 14.71 -15.75 13.59
CA LEU A 377 13.69 -16.68 13.10
C LEU A 377 14.32 -17.86 12.35
N PRO A 378 13.70 -19.05 12.36
CA PRO A 378 14.22 -20.25 11.69
C PRO A 378 14.03 -20.22 10.17
N PHE A 379 13.48 -19.16 9.62
CA PHE A 379 13.25 -18.96 8.19
C PHE A 379 13.57 -17.51 7.80
N ARG A 380 13.97 -17.32 6.55
CA ARG A 380 14.24 -16.00 5.99
C ARG A 380 12.98 -15.34 5.44
N THR A 381 12.11 -16.14 4.83
CA THR A 381 10.86 -15.69 4.23
C THR A 381 9.69 -16.32 4.96
N LEU A 382 8.74 -15.48 5.40
CA LEU A 382 7.49 -15.95 5.99
C LEU A 382 6.66 -16.63 4.90
N PRO A 383 6.12 -17.85 5.16
CA PRO A 383 5.22 -18.49 4.20
C PRO A 383 4.02 -17.62 3.84
N PRO A 384 3.38 -17.85 2.67
CA PRO A 384 2.20 -17.10 2.29
C PRO A 384 1.10 -17.15 3.35
N ARG A 385 0.44 -16.03 3.57
CA ARG A 385 -0.66 -15.95 4.53
C ARG A 385 -1.93 -16.61 3.98
N ARG A 386 -2.70 -17.20 4.86
CA ARG A 386 -4.05 -17.69 4.58
C ARG A 386 -5.00 -16.49 4.49
N LYS A 387 -5.77 -16.40 3.40
CA LYS A 387 -6.81 -15.40 3.19
C LYS A 387 -8.17 -16.05 3.47
N ASP A 388 -8.97 -15.46 4.37
CA ASP A 388 -10.27 -16.01 4.80
C ASP A 388 -11.43 -15.47 3.99
N ALA A 389 -11.32 -14.21 3.53
CA ALA A 389 -12.38 -13.55 2.81
C ALA A 389 -11.83 -12.62 1.71
N VAL A 390 -12.69 -12.34 0.73
CA VAL A 390 -12.44 -11.37 -0.35
C VAL A 390 -13.38 -10.20 -0.19
N VAL A 391 -12.84 -9.00 -0.02
CA VAL A 391 -13.58 -7.73 -0.09
C VAL A 391 -13.65 -7.34 -1.56
N VAL A 392 -14.84 -7.25 -2.09
CA VAL A 392 -15.08 -6.92 -3.50
C VAL A 392 -15.40 -5.44 -3.61
N LEU A 393 -14.55 -4.69 -4.29
CA LEU A 393 -14.69 -3.26 -4.56
C LEU A 393 -15.00 -3.03 -6.03
N SER A 394 -15.50 -1.84 -6.38
CA SER A 394 -15.87 -1.47 -7.74
C SER A 394 -15.04 -0.28 -8.24
N GLU A 395 -14.77 -0.22 -9.53
CA GLU A 395 -14.08 0.91 -10.19
C GLU A 395 -14.86 2.24 -10.13
N THR A 396 -16.09 2.23 -9.67
CA THR A 396 -16.98 3.41 -9.63
C THR A 396 -17.25 3.94 -8.23
N GLN A 397 -16.71 3.31 -7.18
CA GLN A 397 -16.93 3.73 -5.79
C GLN A 397 -15.66 4.36 -5.20
N ASP A 398 -15.83 5.27 -4.22
CA ASP A 398 -14.73 5.76 -3.39
C ASP A 398 -14.31 4.62 -2.43
N GLU A 399 -13.27 3.94 -2.81
CA GLU A 399 -12.88 2.65 -2.25
C GLU A 399 -12.08 2.74 -0.95
N TRP A 400 -11.26 3.77 -0.75
CA TRP A 400 -10.31 3.77 0.37
C TRP A 400 -10.98 3.63 1.74
N LYS A 401 -12.00 4.45 2.00
CA LYS A 401 -12.69 4.42 3.29
C LYS A 401 -13.36 3.08 3.57
N LYS A 402 -13.92 2.45 2.52
CA LYS A 402 -14.55 1.14 2.58
C LYS A 402 -13.52 0.03 2.75
N ALA A 403 -12.41 0.09 2.01
CA ALA A 403 -11.31 -0.86 2.10
C ALA A 403 -10.69 -0.86 3.50
N GLN A 404 -10.31 0.32 4.01
CA GLN A 404 -9.74 0.46 5.35
C GLN A 404 -10.72 0.03 6.44
N GLY A 405 -12.00 0.42 6.30
CA GLY A 405 -13.04 0.00 7.25
C GLY A 405 -13.22 -1.51 7.29
N ALA A 406 -13.27 -2.15 6.13
CA ALA A 406 -13.34 -3.60 6.02
C ALA A 406 -12.11 -4.28 6.63
N TRP A 407 -10.90 -3.73 6.40
CA TRP A 407 -9.66 -4.22 7.01
C TRP A 407 -9.73 -4.18 8.54
N LEU A 408 -10.10 -3.03 9.11
CA LEU A 408 -10.19 -2.86 10.56
C LEU A 408 -11.23 -3.79 11.20
N LEU A 409 -12.41 -3.90 10.58
CA LEU A 409 -13.48 -4.78 11.05
C LEU A 409 -13.07 -6.26 10.96
N ALA A 410 -12.44 -6.66 9.86
CA ALA A 410 -11.94 -8.01 9.67
C ALA A 410 -10.87 -8.38 10.72
N ARG A 411 -9.86 -7.52 10.93
CA ARG A 411 -8.82 -7.76 11.94
C ARG A 411 -9.40 -7.89 13.34
N ARG A 412 -10.37 -7.04 13.72
CA ARG A 412 -11.08 -7.13 15.02
C ARG A 412 -11.98 -8.36 15.11
N ALA A 413 -12.53 -8.82 14.00
CA ALA A 413 -13.27 -10.07 13.93
C ALA A 413 -12.38 -11.33 13.97
N GLY A 414 -11.06 -11.16 13.86
CA GLY A 414 -10.08 -12.25 13.86
C GLY A 414 -9.97 -12.98 12.51
N ILE A 415 -10.34 -12.34 11.40
CA ILE A 415 -10.22 -12.90 10.05
C ILE A 415 -9.26 -12.09 9.18
N ASP A 416 -8.67 -12.75 8.20
CA ASP A 416 -7.77 -12.15 7.23
C ASP A 416 -8.46 -11.97 5.87
N ILE A 417 -8.22 -10.83 5.24
CA ILE A 417 -8.87 -10.47 3.97
C ILE A 417 -7.87 -10.19 2.85
N SER A 418 -8.39 -10.32 1.64
CA SER A 418 -7.82 -9.76 0.42
C SER A 418 -8.87 -8.92 -0.29
N TYR A 419 -8.44 -8.18 -1.32
CA TYR A 419 -9.32 -7.36 -2.13
C TYR A 419 -9.45 -7.93 -3.54
N ALA A 420 -10.55 -7.60 -4.22
CA ALA A 420 -10.74 -7.85 -5.63
C ALA A 420 -11.62 -6.78 -6.26
N LEU A 421 -11.38 -6.47 -7.54
CA LEU A 421 -12.27 -5.64 -8.33
C LEU A 421 -13.47 -6.46 -8.84
N ALA A 422 -14.66 -5.90 -8.69
CA ALA A 422 -15.89 -6.49 -9.17
C ALA A 422 -15.90 -6.63 -10.71
N GLU A 423 -15.23 -5.71 -11.39
CA GLU A 423 -15.07 -5.65 -12.85
C GLU A 423 -13.88 -6.51 -13.35
N GLY A 424 -13.10 -7.10 -12.45
CA GLY A 424 -11.99 -7.99 -12.82
C GLY A 424 -12.46 -9.22 -13.61
N GLU A 425 -11.57 -9.85 -14.38
CA GLU A 425 -11.90 -11.04 -15.17
C GLU A 425 -12.39 -12.20 -14.30
N THR A 426 -11.75 -12.39 -13.14
CA THR A 426 -12.09 -13.46 -12.19
C THR A 426 -12.09 -12.94 -10.76
N LEU A 427 -12.98 -13.49 -9.93
CA LEU A 427 -12.92 -13.31 -8.48
C LEU A 427 -12.14 -14.49 -7.87
N PRO A 428 -11.18 -14.23 -6.96
CA PRO A 428 -10.49 -15.29 -6.23
C PRO A 428 -11.48 -16.20 -5.48
N ASP A 429 -11.20 -17.49 -5.37
CA ASP A 429 -12.03 -18.39 -4.59
C ASP A 429 -11.87 -18.13 -3.10
N ALA A 430 -12.99 -17.99 -2.39
CA ALA A 430 -13.04 -17.74 -0.96
C ALA A 430 -14.33 -18.29 -0.35
N PRO A 431 -14.31 -18.68 0.93
CA PRO A 431 -15.52 -19.08 1.64
C PRO A 431 -16.44 -17.89 1.98
N LEU A 432 -15.89 -16.66 2.00
CA LEU A 432 -16.61 -15.43 2.31
C LEU A 432 -16.26 -14.33 1.32
N TYR A 433 -17.27 -13.70 0.75
CA TYR A 433 -17.17 -12.46 -0.02
C TYR A 433 -17.87 -11.32 0.73
N ILE A 434 -17.30 -10.12 0.66
CA ILE A 434 -17.81 -8.96 1.38
C ILE A 434 -18.05 -7.83 0.37
N LEU A 435 -19.28 -7.34 0.28
CA LEU A 435 -19.68 -6.14 -0.45
C LEU A 435 -19.81 -5.00 0.58
N PRO A 436 -18.76 -4.18 0.78
CA PRO A 436 -18.72 -3.22 1.89
C PRO A 436 -19.53 -1.97 1.55
N ALA A 437 -20.37 -1.53 2.50
CA ALA A 437 -21.15 -0.30 2.45
C ALA A 437 -21.78 -0.06 1.07
N CYS A 438 -22.44 -1.09 0.53
CA CYS A 438 -23.00 -1.10 -0.81
C CYS A 438 -24.11 -0.06 -0.95
N ALA A 439 -23.86 1.04 -1.67
CA ALA A 439 -24.78 2.17 -1.80
C ALA A 439 -25.76 2.04 -2.99
N GLY A 440 -25.74 0.94 -3.73
CA GLY A 440 -26.70 0.59 -4.75
C GLY A 440 -26.20 0.73 -6.19
N TYR A 441 -27.11 1.07 -7.11
CA TYR A 441 -26.76 1.23 -8.51
C TYR A 441 -25.82 2.43 -8.70
N GLY A 442 -24.76 2.26 -9.39
CA GLY A 442 -23.69 3.27 -9.56
C GLY A 442 -22.39 2.89 -8.84
N GLU A 443 -22.45 1.96 -7.88
CA GLU A 443 -21.23 1.38 -7.29
C GLU A 443 -20.89 0.02 -7.89
N TYR A 444 -21.89 -0.82 -8.12
CA TYR A 444 -21.70 -2.12 -8.77
C TYR A 444 -22.57 -2.22 -10.02
N THR A 445 -21.97 -2.62 -11.13
CA THR A 445 -22.76 -3.02 -12.29
C THR A 445 -23.64 -4.23 -11.93
N ARG A 446 -24.74 -4.39 -12.63
CA ARG A 446 -25.59 -5.56 -12.43
C ARG A 446 -24.83 -6.87 -12.64
N GLU A 447 -23.96 -6.92 -13.62
CA GLU A 447 -23.14 -8.09 -13.92
C GLU A 447 -22.18 -8.40 -12.76
N ALA A 448 -21.45 -7.39 -12.26
CA ALA A 448 -20.52 -7.53 -11.12
C ALA A 448 -21.25 -8.03 -9.86
N PHE A 449 -22.42 -7.46 -9.54
CA PHE A 449 -23.23 -7.91 -8.41
C PHE A 449 -23.65 -9.38 -8.55
N TRP A 450 -24.17 -9.79 -9.71
CA TRP A 450 -24.58 -11.17 -9.93
C TRP A 450 -23.42 -12.15 -9.92
N ARG A 451 -22.26 -11.77 -10.40
CA ARG A 451 -21.03 -12.58 -10.31
C ARG A 451 -20.67 -12.94 -8.86
N VAL A 452 -20.82 -11.99 -7.92
CA VAL A 452 -20.63 -12.25 -6.49
C VAL A 452 -21.75 -13.13 -5.93
N MET A 453 -23.02 -12.88 -6.32
CA MET A 453 -24.15 -13.70 -5.89
C MET A 453 -24.08 -15.14 -6.41
N ASP A 454 -23.49 -15.37 -7.57
CA ASP A 454 -23.26 -16.72 -8.10
C ASP A 454 -22.25 -17.51 -7.24
N ARG A 455 -21.31 -16.84 -6.58
CA ARG A 455 -20.46 -17.48 -5.56
C ARG A 455 -21.28 -17.99 -4.37
N ALA A 456 -22.30 -17.23 -3.93
CA ALA A 456 -23.20 -17.70 -2.90
C ALA A 456 -24.07 -18.88 -3.40
N LYS A 457 -24.60 -18.83 -4.62
CA LYS A 457 -25.31 -19.97 -5.21
C LYS A 457 -24.47 -21.24 -5.25
N ALA A 458 -23.15 -21.10 -5.48
CA ALA A 458 -22.20 -22.20 -5.54
C ALA A 458 -21.81 -22.76 -4.15
N GLY A 459 -22.04 -22.04 -3.06
CA GLY A 459 -21.79 -22.51 -1.69
C GLY A 459 -21.02 -21.56 -0.77
N ALA A 460 -20.53 -20.42 -1.28
CA ALA A 460 -19.88 -19.41 -0.46
C ALA A 460 -20.90 -18.64 0.40
N THR A 461 -20.40 -17.89 1.36
CA THR A 461 -21.19 -16.86 2.06
C THR A 461 -20.87 -15.48 1.47
N VAL A 462 -21.89 -14.64 1.30
CA VAL A 462 -21.74 -13.24 0.92
C VAL A 462 -22.23 -12.36 2.05
N LEU A 463 -21.38 -11.47 2.56
CA LEU A 463 -21.76 -10.39 3.46
C LEU A 463 -22.06 -9.15 2.62
N VAL A 464 -23.26 -8.61 2.77
CA VAL A 464 -23.66 -7.32 2.21
C VAL A 464 -23.94 -6.37 3.36
N THR A 465 -23.18 -5.27 3.43
CA THR A 465 -23.48 -4.16 4.33
C THR A 465 -24.08 -3.02 3.51
N GLN A 466 -25.21 -2.48 3.95
CA GLN A 466 -25.97 -1.53 3.15
C GLN A 466 -25.45 -0.11 3.32
N GLY A 467 -25.00 0.51 2.23
CA GLY A 467 -24.65 1.92 2.18
C GLY A 467 -25.86 2.86 2.06
N ASN A 468 -25.60 4.15 2.13
CA ASN A 468 -26.63 5.17 1.94
C ASN A 468 -27.05 5.27 0.46
N GLY A 469 -28.33 5.57 0.23
CA GLY A 469 -28.87 5.86 -1.08
C GLY A 469 -29.67 4.70 -1.66
N ALA A 470 -29.16 3.96 -2.60
CA ALA A 470 -29.95 3.04 -3.41
C ALA A 470 -30.27 1.70 -2.70
N VAL A 471 -31.30 1.07 -3.16
CA VAL A 471 -31.65 -0.29 -2.83
C VAL A 471 -30.99 -1.21 -3.84
N LEU A 472 -30.44 -2.32 -3.38
CA LEU A 472 -29.90 -3.35 -4.28
C LEU A 472 -31.03 -3.93 -5.15
N SER A 473 -30.73 -4.15 -6.42
CA SER A 473 -31.60 -4.92 -7.29
C SER A 473 -31.82 -6.30 -6.70
N ASN A 474 -33.04 -6.78 -6.75
CA ASN A 474 -33.41 -8.12 -6.30
C ASN A 474 -33.09 -8.37 -4.81
N LEU A 475 -33.18 -7.34 -3.94
CA LEU A 475 -32.95 -7.47 -2.50
C LEU A 475 -33.75 -8.63 -1.89
N ARG A 476 -35.04 -8.74 -2.21
CA ARG A 476 -35.91 -9.80 -1.72
C ARG A 476 -35.42 -11.19 -2.12
N GLU A 477 -35.04 -11.37 -3.38
CA GLU A 477 -34.55 -12.64 -3.91
C GLU A 477 -33.23 -13.06 -3.26
N THR A 478 -32.29 -12.11 -3.08
CA THR A 478 -30.93 -12.40 -2.63
C THR A 478 -30.78 -12.42 -1.13
N THR A 479 -31.59 -11.67 -0.40
CA THR A 479 -31.46 -11.51 1.07
C THR A 479 -32.65 -12.02 1.85
N GLY A 480 -33.78 -12.35 1.20
CA GLY A 480 -35.02 -12.72 1.89
C GLY A 480 -35.63 -11.57 2.70
N LEU A 481 -35.41 -10.32 2.26
CA LEU A 481 -35.91 -9.12 2.91
C LEU A 481 -36.80 -8.32 1.94
N LYS A 482 -37.89 -7.78 2.45
CA LYS A 482 -38.77 -6.85 1.75
C LYS A 482 -38.57 -5.45 2.29
N VAL A 483 -38.41 -4.46 1.40
CA VAL A 483 -38.38 -3.05 1.76
C VAL A 483 -39.82 -2.55 1.88
N GLU A 484 -40.22 -2.14 3.08
CA GLU A 484 -41.53 -1.52 3.33
C GLU A 484 -41.46 -0.01 3.05
N ASN A 485 -40.34 0.63 3.40
CA ASN A 485 -40.14 2.05 3.15
C ASN A 485 -38.66 2.40 3.17
N HIS A 486 -38.26 3.38 2.34
CA HIS A 486 -36.92 3.92 2.28
C HIS A 486 -36.99 5.42 2.03
N TYR A 487 -36.44 6.22 2.92
CA TYR A 487 -36.47 7.68 2.83
C TYR A 487 -35.22 8.30 3.46
N ARG A 488 -34.90 9.51 3.04
CA ARG A 488 -33.75 10.26 3.57
C ARG A 488 -34.12 10.97 4.85
N CYS A 489 -33.50 10.54 5.93
CA CYS A 489 -33.60 11.15 7.26
C CYS A 489 -32.38 10.72 8.07
N GLY A 490 -31.83 11.63 8.87
CA GLY A 490 -30.79 11.27 9.83
C GLY A 490 -31.30 10.21 10.80
N ASN A 491 -30.55 9.13 10.96
CA ASN A 491 -30.91 7.97 11.75
C ASN A 491 -29.68 7.38 12.43
N GLU A 492 -29.91 6.65 13.53
CA GLU A 492 -28.91 5.81 14.17
C GLU A 492 -29.43 4.37 14.28
N VAL A 493 -28.73 3.45 13.66
CA VAL A 493 -28.99 2.00 13.76
C VAL A 493 -28.23 1.48 14.97
N GLY A 494 -28.88 1.48 16.13
CA GLY A 494 -28.35 0.92 17.36
C GLY A 494 -28.63 -0.59 17.42
N VAL A 495 -27.63 -1.42 17.68
CA VAL A 495 -27.77 -2.88 17.67
C VAL A 495 -26.82 -3.53 18.68
N THR A 496 -27.26 -4.69 19.21
CA THR A 496 -26.44 -5.56 20.08
C THR A 496 -26.25 -6.92 19.41
N ILE A 497 -24.98 -7.31 19.18
CA ILE A 497 -24.61 -8.60 18.58
C ILE A 497 -23.56 -9.26 19.46
N ASP A 498 -23.76 -10.52 19.86
CA ASP A 498 -22.84 -11.26 20.74
C ASP A 498 -22.48 -10.49 22.04
N GLY A 499 -23.43 -9.73 22.60
CA GLY A 499 -23.21 -8.92 23.81
C GLY A 499 -22.46 -7.61 23.58
N VAL A 500 -22.10 -7.26 22.35
CA VAL A 500 -21.47 -5.99 21.98
C VAL A 500 -22.51 -5.05 21.39
N SER A 501 -22.71 -3.91 22.05
CA SER A 501 -23.63 -2.86 21.59
C SER A 501 -22.86 -1.79 20.84
N PHE A 502 -23.41 -1.34 19.71
CA PHE A 502 -22.85 -0.24 18.90
C PHE A 502 -23.96 0.47 18.12
N GLY A 503 -23.70 1.72 17.72
CA GLY A 503 -24.57 2.53 16.88
C GLY A 503 -23.89 2.88 15.56
N VAL A 504 -24.66 2.93 14.48
CA VAL A 504 -24.21 3.35 13.15
C VAL A 504 -25.04 4.54 12.70
N ARG A 505 -24.40 5.68 12.49
CA ARG A 505 -25.07 6.86 11.96
C ARG A 505 -25.31 6.71 10.47
N GLU A 506 -26.57 6.88 10.07
CA GLU A 506 -27.03 6.77 8.68
C GLU A 506 -27.76 8.03 8.24
N SER A 507 -27.71 8.34 6.96
CA SER A 507 -28.50 9.43 6.36
C SER A 507 -29.85 8.97 5.82
N HIS A 508 -30.14 7.67 5.90
CA HIS A 508 -31.37 7.06 5.37
C HIS A 508 -31.97 6.09 6.40
N VAL A 509 -33.29 6.04 6.40
CA VAL A 509 -34.07 5.04 7.11
C VAL A 509 -34.56 4.00 6.11
N ARG A 510 -34.27 2.73 6.36
CA ARG A 510 -34.82 1.59 5.59
C ARG A 510 -35.60 0.71 6.53
N LYS A 511 -36.91 0.69 6.35
CA LYS A 511 -37.82 -0.22 7.07
C LYS A 511 -37.94 -1.52 6.30
N LEU A 512 -37.57 -2.61 6.94
CA LEU A 512 -37.48 -3.93 6.35
C LEU A 512 -38.43 -4.90 7.05
N THR A 513 -38.94 -5.87 6.30
CA THR A 513 -39.66 -7.04 6.81
C THR A 513 -38.94 -8.30 6.32
N ALA A 514 -38.75 -9.27 7.21
CA ALA A 514 -38.19 -10.56 6.83
C ALA A 514 -39.20 -11.36 6.00
N ASP A 515 -38.77 -11.83 4.85
CA ASP A 515 -39.53 -12.67 3.93
C ASP A 515 -38.65 -13.86 3.51
N GLY A 516 -38.52 -14.79 4.45
CA GLY A 516 -37.62 -15.94 4.33
C GLY A 516 -36.25 -15.78 5.01
N ALA A 517 -35.80 -14.55 5.28
CA ALA A 517 -34.57 -14.32 6.06
C ALA A 517 -34.75 -14.65 7.54
N LYS A 518 -33.73 -15.23 8.17
CA LYS A 518 -33.65 -15.35 9.62
C LYS A 518 -33.06 -14.07 10.20
N VAL A 519 -33.80 -13.38 11.05
CA VAL A 519 -33.31 -12.20 11.79
C VAL A 519 -32.41 -12.68 12.93
N LEU A 520 -31.17 -12.20 12.96
CA LEU A 520 -30.19 -12.50 14.01
C LEU A 520 -30.10 -11.37 15.03
N ALA A 521 -30.31 -10.11 14.60
CA ALA A 521 -30.42 -8.96 15.47
C ALA A 521 -31.35 -7.91 14.84
N SER A 522 -32.10 -7.22 15.68
CA SER A 522 -32.88 -6.04 15.31
C SER A 522 -32.24 -4.78 15.85
N ASP A 523 -32.54 -3.64 15.24
CA ASP A 523 -32.16 -2.34 15.79
C ASP A 523 -33.06 -1.95 17.00
N THR A 524 -32.73 -0.85 17.64
CA THR A 524 -33.50 -0.32 18.79
C THR A 524 -34.95 0.01 18.47
N SER A 525 -35.32 0.11 17.18
CA SER A 525 -36.70 0.34 16.70
C SER A 525 -37.40 -0.97 16.33
N GLY A 526 -36.79 -2.13 16.53
CA GLY A 526 -37.33 -3.44 16.18
C GLY A 526 -37.20 -3.82 14.70
N ASN A 527 -36.53 -3.00 13.88
CA ASN A 527 -36.34 -3.26 12.47
C ASN A 527 -35.18 -4.28 12.26
N PRO A 528 -35.29 -5.26 11.33
CA PRO A 528 -34.20 -6.19 11.06
C PRO A 528 -32.88 -5.47 10.72
N ALA A 529 -31.86 -5.66 11.54
CA ALA A 529 -30.54 -5.05 11.35
C ALA A 529 -29.51 -6.05 10.81
N LEU A 530 -29.43 -7.25 11.39
CA LEU A 530 -28.57 -8.33 10.92
C LEU A 530 -29.42 -9.56 10.59
N THR A 531 -29.30 -10.06 9.36
CA THR A 531 -30.06 -11.22 8.91
C THR A 531 -29.17 -12.23 8.19
N VAL A 532 -29.64 -13.47 8.08
CA VAL A 532 -29.03 -14.51 7.24
C VAL A 532 -30.12 -15.18 6.40
N PHE A 533 -29.80 -15.39 5.14
CA PHE A 533 -30.67 -16.04 4.17
C PHE A 533 -29.94 -17.15 3.43
N ASN A 534 -30.56 -18.31 3.27
CA ASN A 534 -30.01 -19.38 2.46
C ASN A 534 -30.24 -19.05 1.00
N TYR A 535 -29.15 -18.96 0.21
CA TYR A 535 -29.21 -18.61 -1.20
C TYR A 535 -28.44 -19.62 -2.06
N GLY A 536 -29.16 -20.43 -2.79
CA GLY A 536 -28.57 -21.60 -3.46
C GLY A 536 -27.98 -22.59 -2.47
N LYS A 537 -26.69 -22.95 -2.66
CA LYS A 537 -25.96 -23.83 -1.72
C LYS A 537 -25.28 -23.07 -0.58
N GLY A 538 -25.20 -21.76 -0.67
CA GLY A 538 -24.54 -20.91 0.32
C GLY A 538 -25.50 -20.00 1.06
N LYS A 539 -24.99 -18.83 1.48
CA LYS A 539 -25.73 -17.90 2.34
C LYS A 539 -25.45 -16.46 1.97
N VAL A 540 -26.45 -15.59 2.21
CA VAL A 540 -26.25 -14.15 2.24
C VAL A 540 -26.48 -13.65 3.66
N VAL A 541 -25.48 -12.99 4.23
CA VAL A 541 -25.59 -12.26 5.48
C VAL A 541 -25.77 -10.79 5.11
N TYR A 542 -26.81 -10.16 5.62
CA TYR A 542 -27.10 -8.76 5.30
C TYR A 542 -27.13 -7.93 6.58
N PHE A 543 -26.47 -6.76 6.52
CA PHE A 543 -26.51 -5.77 7.59
C PHE A 543 -27.02 -4.43 7.08
N ASN A 544 -28.03 -3.85 7.76
CA ASN A 544 -28.78 -2.68 7.29
C ASN A 544 -28.11 -1.33 7.59
N ALA A 545 -26.79 -1.24 7.53
CA ALA A 545 -26.04 0.00 7.69
C ALA A 545 -24.63 -0.10 7.12
N ALA A 546 -24.01 1.07 6.82
CA ALA A 546 -22.68 1.22 6.24
C ALA A 546 -21.58 1.18 7.32
N ILE A 547 -21.32 0.01 7.88
CA ILE A 547 -20.39 -0.14 9.02
C ILE A 547 -18.93 0.15 8.67
N GLU A 548 -18.49 -0.14 7.46
CA GLU A 548 -17.12 0.14 6.99
C GLU A 548 -16.84 1.64 6.92
N VAL A 549 -17.87 2.44 6.77
CA VAL A 549 -17.78 3.90 6.67
C VAL A 549 -18.01 4.59 8.02
N ASN A 550 -18.97 4.09 8.80
CA ASN A 550 -19.52 4.82 9.94
C ASN A 550 -19.29 4.15 11.31
N ALA A 551 -18.80 2.89 11.35
CA ALA A 551 -18.63 2.13 12.61
C ALA A 551 -17.42 1.18 12.60
N GLN A 552 -16.32 1.60 12.00
CA GLN A 552 -15.11 0.82 11.77
C GLN A 552 -14.47 0.25 13.05
N ASP A 553 -14.68 0.90 14.18
CA ASP A 553 -14.05 0.51 15.44
C ASP A 553 -14.93 -0.42 16.31
N THR A 554 -16.22 -0.52 16.03
CA THR A 554 -17.19 -1.17 16.92
C THR A 554 -18.01 -2.28 16.28
N ALA A 555 -18.29 -2.21 14.98
CA ALA A 555 -19.22 -3.11 14.30
C ALA A 555 -18.62 -4.46 13.84
N TRP A 556 -17.40 -4.81 14.31
CA TRP A 556 -16.74 -6.08 13.99
C TRP A 556 -17.56 -7.35 14.29
N PRO A 557 -18.57 -7.38 15.22
CA PRO A 557 -19.39 -8.57 15.43
C PRO A 557 -20.17 -9.00 14.18
N VAL A 558 -20.47 -8.06 13.26
CA VAL A 558 -21.11 -8.37 11.97
C VAL A 558 -20.19 -9.24 11.12
N TYR A 559 -18.92 -8.87 11.00
CA TYR A 559 -17.90 -9.63 10.29
C TYR A 559 -17.67 -11.01 10.92
N ARG A 560 -17.62 -11.08 12.24
CA ARG A 560 -17.52 -12.36 12.97
C ARG A 560 -18.72 -13.27 12.69
N THR A 561 -19.92 -12.71 12.63
CA THR A 561 -21.13 -13.47 12.29
C THR A 561 -21.07 -14.02 10.86
N ALA A 562 -20.61 -13.20 9.89
CA ALA A 562 -20.44 -13.65 8.51
C ALA A 562 -19.36 -14.74 8.39
N ALA A 563 -18.25 -14.59 9.10
CA ALA A 563 -17.18 -15.60 9.14
C ALA A 563 -17.67 -16.94 9.71
N ARG A 564 -18.45 -16.92 10.79
CA ARG A 564 -19.09 -18.13 11.35
C ARG A 564 -20.08 -18.76 10.36
N ALA A 565 -20.88 -17.94 9.68
CA ALA A 565 -21.83 -18.42 8.66
C ALA A 565 -21.10 -19.11 7.50
N ALA A 566 -19.88 -18.61 7.14
CA ALA A 566 -18.99 -19.18 6.13
C ALA A 566 -18.19 -20.40 6.62
N GLY A 567 -18.29 -20.78 7.89
CA GLY A 567 -17.54 -21.90 8.47
C GLY A 567 -16.04 -21.63 8.65
N ILE A 568 -15.61 -20.36 8.66
CA ILE A 568 -14.21 -19.99 8.84
C ILE A 568 -13.80 -20.35 10.29
N ARG A 569 -12.68 -21.07 10.40
CA ARG A 569 -12.03 -21.42 11.67
C ARG A 569 -10.57 -21.00 11.60
N ARG A 570 -10.07 -20.49 12.73
CA ARG A 570 -8.68 -20.02 12.87
C ARG A 570 -7.94 -20.93 13.86
N LEU A 571 -6.63 -21.06 13.64
CA LEU A 571 -5.74 -21.81 14.52
C LEU A 571 -5.55 -21.13 15.87
N VAL A 572 -5.52 -19.81 15.87
CA VAL A 572 -5.52 -18.98 17.08
C VAL A 572 -6.70 -18.03 16.99
N GLU A 573 -7.60 -18.13 17.95
CA GLU A 573 -8.77 -17.25 18.06
C GLU A 573 -8.77 -16.54 19.41
N ALA A 574 -8.93 -15.23 19.41
CA ALA A 574 -9.17 -14.48 20.63
C ALA A 574 -10.54 -14.79 21.20
N THR A 575 -10.61 -15.10 22.48
CA THR A 575 -11.86 -15.29 23.23
C THR A 575 -12.26 -13.97 23.86
N GLY A 576 -13.41 -13.39 23.46
CA GLY A 576 -13.90 -12.12 23.95
C GLY A 576 -13.78 -10.95 22.96
N ALA A 577 -14.03 -9.74 23.43
CA ALA A 577 -13.98 -8.51 22.65
C ALA A 577 -12.55 -7.97 22.57
N VAL A 578 -11.81 -8.38 21.55
CA VAL A 578 -10.43 -7.93 21.33
C VAL A 578 -10.42 -6.88 20.23
N ARG A 579 -10.01 -5.66 20.56
CA ARG A 579 -10.01 -4.52 19.63
C ARG A 579 -8.66 -4.18 19.05
N THR A 580 -7.58 -4.76 19.59
CA THR A 580 -6.20 -4.34 19.34
C THR A 580 -5.28 -5.47 18.86
N LEU A 581 -5.80 -6.68 18.63
CA LEU A 581 -5.05 -7.83 18.16
C LEU A 581 -5.31 -8.09 16.68
N GLY A 582 -4.25 -8.15 15.87
CA GLY A 582 -4.30 -8.66 14.51
C GLY A 582 -3.64 -10.03 14.43
N LEU A 583 -4.24 -10.97 13.69
CA LEU A 583 -3.73 -12.33 13.50
C LEU A 583 -3.62 -12.66 12.02
N THR A 584 -2.50 -13.25 11.61
CA THR A 584 -2.33 -13.87 10.28
C THR A 584 -1.83 -15.29 10.44
N GLU A 585 -2.27 -16.21 9.59
CA GLU A 585 -1.86 -17.62 9.59
C GLU A 585 -1.06 -17.93 8.34
N HIS A 586 0.01 -18.66 8.51
CA HIS A 586 0.99 -18.96 7.47
C HIS A 586 1.31 -20.47 7.49
N SER A 587 1.23 -21.12 6.32
CA SER A 587 1.55 -22.53 6.19
C SER A 587 2.69 -22.73 5.22
N ALA A 588 3.75 -23.35 5.68
CA ALA A 588 4.88 -23.73 4.86
C ALA A 588 4.61 -25.04 4.08
N LYS A 589 5.35 -25.24 3.01
CA LYS A 589 5.20 -26.44 2.16
C LYS A 589 5.52 -27.75 2.89
N ASP A 590 6.37 -27.69 3.90
CA ASP A 590 6.73 -28.83 4.77
C ASP A 590 5.71 -29.13 5.87
N GLY A 591 4.60 -28.40 5.91
CA GLY A 591 3.53 -28.56 6.89
C GLY A 591 3.69 -27.71 8.16
N ALA A 592 4.83 -27.02 8.34
CA ALA A 592 4.99 -26.11 9.46
C ALA A 592 3.99 -24.94 9.37
N THR A 593 3.37 -24.63 10.49
CA THR A 593 2.37 -23.55 10.56
C THR A 593 2.81 -22.49 11.56
N PHE A 594 2.68 -21.22 11.14
CA PHE A 594 3.02 -20.07 11.94
C PHE A 594 1.82 -19.15 12.04
N VAL A 595 1.64 -18.54 13.21
CA VAL A 595 0.69 -17.44 13.42
C VAL A 595 1.48 -16.21 13.82
N VAL A 596 1.33 -15.13 13.07
CA VAL A 596 1.86 -13.82 13.46
C VAL A 596 0.73 -13.05 14.14
N ALA A 597 0.97 -12.66 15.38
CA ALA A 597 0.06 -11.89 16.20
C ALA A 597 0.65 -10.51 16.45
N VAL A 598 -0.10 -9.45 16.14
CA VAL A 598 0.33 -8.05 16.33
C VAL A 598 -0.57 -7.39 17.36
N ASN A 599 0.03 -6.88 18.42
CA ASN A 599 -0.62 -6.02 19.41
C ASN A 599 -0.51 -4.56 18.97
N TYR A 600 -1.64 -3.94 18.67
CA TYR A 600 -1.73 -2.52 18.30
C TYR A 600 -2.08 -1.60 19.48
N ALA A 601 -2.06 -2.12 20.71
CA ALA A 601 -2.23 -1.29 21.91
C ALA A 601 -0.89 -0.66 22.32
N PRO A 602 -0.91 0.57 22.85
CA PRO A 602 0.30 1.23 23.36
C PRO A 602 0.81 0.66 24.69
N GLU A 603 0.19 -0.41 25.19
CA GLU A 603 0.58 -1.17 26.38
C GLU A 603 0.79 -2.65 26.07
N LYS A 604 1.57 -3.31 26.94
CA LYS A 604 1.68 -4.78 26.93
C LYS A 604 0.33 -5.41 27.21
N MET A 605 -0.10 -6.32 26.34
CA MET A 605 -1.40 -6.99 26.46
C MET A 605 -1.27 -8.48 26.73
N VAL A 606 -2.24 -9.01 27.46
CA VAL A 606 -2.46 -10.45 27.67
C VAL A 606 -3.84 -10.78 27.11
N TYR A 607 -3.86 -11.45 25.99
CA TYR A 607 -5.09 -11.86 25.31
C TYR A 607 -5.48 -13.28 25.73
N SER A 608 -6.76 -13.51 26.03
CA SER A 608 -7.28 -14.88 26.16
C SER A 608 -7.49 -15.44 24.75
N VAL A 609 -6.91 -16.60 24.46
CA VAL A 609 -6.95 -17.22 23.12
C VAL A 609 -7.30 -18.71 23.23
N ARG A 610 -8.01 -19.19 22.22
CA ARG A 610 -8.12 -20.61 21.92
C ARG A 610 -7.10 -20.97 20.86
N VAL A 611 -6.33 -22.00 21.08
CA VAL A 611 -5.34 -22.50 20.13
C VAL A 611 -5.80 -23.89 19.65
N ASP A 612 -5.84 -24.09 18.34
CA ASP A 612 -6.12 -25.36 17.68
C ASP A 612 -4.81 -26.00 17.24
N GLY A 613 -4.22 -26.85 18.08
CA GLY A 613 -2.91 -27.46 17.94
C GLY A 613 -2.02 -27.26 19.16
N VAL A 614 -0.77 -27.70 19.06
CA VAL A 614 0.24 -27.59 20.13
C VAL A 614 1.19 -26.44 19.82
N VAL A 615 1.35 -25.51 20.77
CA VAL A 615 2.35 -24.44 20.66
C VAL A 615 3.74 -25.05 20.84
N ARG A 616 4.56 -25.07 19.80
CA ARG A 616 5.95 -25.54 19.83
C ARG A 616 6.90 -24.47 20.31
N ARG A 617 6.70 -23.24 19.85
CA ARG A 617 7.55 -22.12 20.20
C ARG A 617 6.82 -20.78 19.95
N ALA A 618 7.15 -19.80 20.75
CA ALA A 618 6.82 -18.40 20.51
C ALA A 618 8.11 -17.56 20.47
N TRP A 619 8.14 -16.54 19.59
CA TRP A 619 9.22 -15.55 19.51
C TRP A 619 8.63 -14.17 19.78
N ASN A 620 9.37 -13.35 20.51
CA ASN A 620 9.02 -11.98 20.86
C ASN A 620 7.69 -11.84 21.61
N GLY A 621 7.33 -12.86 22.40
CA GLY A 621 6.10 -12.94 23.18
C GLY A 621 5.95 -14.32 23.80
N GLU A 622 4.81 -14.59 24.40
CA GLU A 622 4.49 -15.85 25.05
C GLU A 622 3.08 -16.31 24.67
N CYS A 623 2.92 -17.59 24.37
CA CYS A 623 1.63 -18.21 24.13
C CYS A 623 1.55 -19.53 24.92
N ALA A 624 0.88 -19.49 26.09
CA ALA A 624 0.74 -20.63 27.01
C ALA A 624 -0.58 -20.54 27.78
N ASP A 625 -1.12 -21.68 28.18
CA ASP A 625 -2.32 -21.80 29.05
C ASP A 625 -3.52 -20.94 28.57
N GLY A 626 -3.74 -20.91 27.25
CA GLY A 626 -4.82 -20.11 26.66
C GLY A 626 -4.63 -18.60 26.74
N LYS A 627 -3.40 -18.15 27.02
CA LYS A 627 -3.01 -16.73 27.07
C LYS A 627 -1.93 -16.42 26.05
N LEU A 628 -2.07 -15.29 25.39
CA LEU A 628 -1.11 -14.74 24.44
C LEU A 628 -0.64 -13.37 24.97
N THR A 629 0.64 -13.27 25.31
CA THR A 629 1.25 -12.06 25.86
C THR A 629 2.14 -11.40 24.80
N ILE A 630 1.87 -10.14 24.47
CA ILE A 630 2.62 -9.36 23.46
C ILE A 630 2.95 -7.98 24.04
N GLY A 631 4.16 -7.49 23.77
CA GLY A 631 4.60 -6.13 24.12
C GLY A 631 3.72 -5.03 23.51
N ALA A 632 3.91 -3.79 23.97
CA ALA A 632 3.23 -2.61 23.42
C ALA A 632 3.59 -2.40 21.95
N ASN A 633 2.61 -2.19 21.09
CA ASN A 633 2.79 -1.98 19.63
C ASN A 633 3.79 -2.97 19.01
N ASP A 634 3.68 -4.25 19.34
CA ASP A 634 4.67 -5.27 18.98
C ASP A 634 4.02 -6.51 18.38
N GLY A 635 4.84 -7.43 17.87
CA GLY A 635 4.39 -8.70 17.30
C GLY A 635 4.96 -9.91 18.01
N CYS A 636 4.21 -11.01 17.97
CA CYS A 636 4.63 -12.33 18.43
C CYS A 636 4.43 -13.35 17.31
N ILE A 637 5.39 -14.24 17.11
CA ILE A 637 5.27 -15.34 16.16
C ILE A 637 5.10 -16.64 16.95
N ILE A 638 4.09 -17.41 16.59
CA ILE A 638 3.74 -18.67 17.23
C ILE A 638 3.89 -19.79 16.20
N GLN A 639 4.73 -20.78 16.48
CA GLN A 639 4.80 -22.01 15.70
C GLN A 639 3.88 -23.06 16.29
N LEU A 640 3.01 -23.62 15.45
CA LEU A 640 2.06 -24.64 15.81
C LEU A 640 2.40 -25.97 15.16
N GLU A 641 2.12 -27.06 15.88
CA GLU A 641 2.06 -28.41 15.37
C GLU A 641 0.61 -28.89 15.44
N ARG A 642 0.15 -29.53 14.37
CA ARG A 642 -1.18 -30.15 14.27
C ARG A 642 -1.18 -31.60 14.70
#